data_b1fe5280682a0db62f5c63ddb73e9a39
#
_entry.id   b1fe5280682a0db62f5c63ddb73e9a39
#
_cell.length_a   1.000
_cell.length_b   1.000
_cell.length_c   1.000
_cell.angle_alpha   90.00
_cell.angle_beta   90.00
_cell.angle_gamma   90.00
#
_symmetry.space_group_name_H-M   'P 1'
#
loop_
_entity.id
_entity.type
_entity.pdbx_description
1 polymer ?
#
loop_
_entity_poly.entity_id
_entity_poly.type
_entity_poly.pdbx_seq_one_letter_code
_entity_poly.pdbx_strand_id
1 'polypeptide(L)'
;MMQQYLAIKRDHASALLFYRMGDFYELFYDDAVAAARLLDITLTSRGKSAGEPIPMAGVPYHAAENYLARLVRAGQSVAIAEQVGDPATSKGPVDREVVRIVTPGTLTDESLLDAKHDALILAISRHASGFGLAWLDMSSGRFLVSEVTDSIALDAEVARLNPAEILVPESSDLAETNWPGAIRQQPDWQFDEVSAREDLQRQFQTRDLDGFGCETLTAAIAAAGALLTYVKDTQRSDLPHIRGIKQESQTDAVILDAATRRNLEIDRTLSGGEEHTLYAVYDSTVTAMGARHLRRWLHRPINNTVEIEERLEAVEQLASGYQFEPLRDTLRDIADLERILSRVALRSARPRDLSRLSNSLQHLPLIRSQLPKASPKLTQLTTALPDYPELTALLSQAIIDNPPVLIRDGGVIATGYDAELDELRGISENAGAYLLELEQRERDNTGLSTLKVGYNRVHGYYIEISRSQSDQAPDTYQRRQTLKNVERFITPELKTFEDKALSSKSRALAREKLLYEQIVSRVAESLLPLQTTATALCDLDVLACFAERSISLNLCRPKFTDGTLLQIEGGRHPVVEGARDHPFIANDTQLDEKRRMLLITGPNMGGKSTYMRQNALIALLAHVGAFVPARSVTLSNLDRIFTRIGSSDDLASGRSTFMVEMTETANILHNATERSLVIMDEIGRGTSTFDGLSIAWATALALANQVKAITFFATHYFELTALPEQHAAMANVHLDATEHEDHVVFLHQIQEGPANRSFGLQVARLAGVPAGVLTTARDKLQALESGQHTGPAPTQNDLFAAPEPPAPSPVIEQLRALNPDDMTAREALACLYELKQNLKETP
;
A
#
# COMPACT_ATOMS: atom_id res chain seq x y z
N MET A 1 6.66 32.76 25.27
CA MET A 1 5.78 31.80 24.59
C MET A 1 5.81 31.96 23.07
N MET A 2 5.32 33.02 22.43
CA MET A 2 5.32 33.18 20.97
C MET A 2 6.72 33.14 20.35
N GLN A 3 7.74 33.68 21.00
CA GLN A 3 9.13 33.56 20.54
C GLN A 3 9.59 32.09 20.48
N GLN A 4 9.24 31.30 21.49
CA GLN A 4 9.53 29.87 21.53
C GLN A 4 8.78 29.13 20.43
N TYR A 5 7.46 29.42 20.23
CA TYR A 5 6.67 28.89 19.14
C TYR A 5 7.29 29.14 17.77
N LEU A 6 7.66 30.43 17.51
CA LEU A 6 8.26 30.81 16.22
C LEU A 6 9.66 30.24 16.00
N ALA A 7 10.44 30.01 17.07
CA ALA A 7 11.73 29.36 16.99
C ALA A 7 11.53 27.87 16.56
N ILE A 8 10.66 27.16 17.24
CA ILE A 8 10.34 25.76 16.88
C ILE A 8 9.76 25.67 15.46
N LYS A 9 8.84 26.59 15.10
CA LYS A 9 8.23 26.61 13.76
C LYS A 9 9.24 26.86 12.65
N ARG A 10 10.24 27.70 12.87
CA ARG A 10 11.31 27.93 11.90
C ARG A 10 12.12 26.68 11.59
N ASP A 11 12.39 25.87 12.64
CA ASP A 11 13.13 24.61 12.48
C ASP A 11 12.27 23.49 11.85
N HIS A 12 10.94 23.63 11.87
CA HIS A 12 9.96 22.69 11.33
C HIS A 12 8.94 23.40 10.41
N ALA A 13 9.43 24.19 9.46
CA ALA A 13 8.59 25.07 8.63
C ALA A 13 7.51 24.30 7.82
N SER A 14 7.81 23.10 7.34
CA SER A 14 6.91 22.29 6.52
C SER A 14 5.86 21.51 7.31
N ALA A 15 5.99 21.39 8.63
CA ALA A 15 5.08 20.65 9.49
C ALA A 15 4.12 21.58 10.25
N LEU A 16 2.87 21.20 10.44
CA LEU A 16 1.94 21.88 11.35
C LEU A 16 2.42 21.68 12.78
N LEU A 17 2.49 22.73 13.58
CA LEU A 17 3.01 22.66 14.94
C LEU A 17 1.90 22.52 15.97
N PHE A 18 1.76 21.33 16.55
CA PHE A 18 0.95 21.09 17.75
C PHE A 18 1.73 21.48 18.99
N TYR A 19 1.44 22.66 19.50
CA TYR A 19 2.15 23.27 20.62
C TYR A 19 1.37 23.07 21.91
N ARG A 20 1.90 22.29 22.85
CA ARG A 20 1.22 21.95 24.12
C ARG A 20 0.97 23.15 25.00
N MET A 21 -0.31 23.40 25.33
CA MET A 21 -0.75 24.47 26.23
C MET A 21 -1.81 23.93 27.19
N GLY A 22 -1.38 23.47 28.39
CA GLY A 22 -2.27 22.84 29.35
C GLY A 22 -2.98 21.61 28.77
N ASP A 23 -4.31 21.63 28.69
CA ASP A 23 -5.12 20.53 28.16
C ASP A 23 -5.39 20.62 26.65
N PHE A 24 -4.69 21.52 25.95
CA PHE A 24 -4.83 21.69 24.50
C PHE A 24 -3.49 21.62 23.79
N TYR A 25 -3.53 21.25 22.50
CA TYR A 25 -2.52 21.62 21.52
C TYR A 25 -3.04 22.85 20.77
N GLU A 26 -2.32 23.93 20.83
CA GLU A 26 -2.64 25.19 20.16
C GLU A 26 -1.77 25.34 18.90
N LEU A 27 -2.38 25.79 17.81
CA LEU A 27 -1.71 26.17 16.56
C LEU A 27 -1.89 27.67 16.37
N PHE A 28 -0.92 28.31 15.76
CA PHE A 28 -0.92 29.75 15.54
C PHE A 28 -0.58 30.10 14.09
N TYR A 29 -0.91 31.32 13.68
CA TYR A 29 -0.64 31.87 12.35
C TYR A 29 -1.20 30.99 11.23
N ASP A 30 -0.38 30.73 10.19
CA ASP A 30 -0.78 29.94 9.01
C ASP A 30 -1.15 28.51 9.37
N ASP A 31 -0.49 27.92 10.39
CA ASP A 31 -0.83 26.57 10.88
C ASP A 31 -2.26 26.53 11.43
N ALA A 32 -2.70 27.58 12.13
CA ALA A 32 -4.05 27.66 12.65
C ALA A 32 -5.09 27.76 11.52
N VAL A 33 -4.80 28.54 10.50
CA VAL A 33 -5.67 28.69 9.31
C VAL A 33 -5.78 27.37 8.54
N ALA A 34 -4.64 26.72 8.30
CA ALA A 34 -4.58 25.42 7.61
C ALA A 34 -5.32 24.33 8.40
N ALA A 35 -5.06 24.22 9.71
CA ALA A 35 -5.70 23.24 10.58
C ALA A 35 -7.22 23.50 10.70
N ALA A 36 -7.65 24.74 10.84
CA ALA A 36 -9.07 25.09 10.90
C ALA A 36 -9.82 24.61 9.65
N ARG A 37 -9.22 24.82 8.47
CA ARG A 37 -9.79 24.37 7.19
C ARG A 37 -9.82 22.86 7.05
N LEU A 38 -8.72 22.17 7.39
CA LEU A 38 -8.58 20.71 7.19
C LEU A 38 -9.37 19.90 8.21
N LEU A 39 -9.50 20.41 9.44
CA LEU A 39 -10.14 19.73 10.54
C LEU A 39 -11.59 20.17 10.77
N ASP A 40 -12.04 21.23 10.08
CA ASP A 40 -13.35 21.86 10.32
C ASP A 40 -13.53 22.26 11.79
N ILE A 41 -12.51 22.96 12.33
CA ILE A 41 -12.52 23.50 13.70
C ILE A 41 -12.54 25.01 13.69
N THR A 42 -13.00 25.61 14.77
CA THR A 42 -13.16 27.06 14.87
C THR A 42 -11.80 27.77 14.88
N LEU A 43 -11.60 28.68 13.94
CA LEU A 43 -10.50 29.63 13.96
C LEU A 43 -10.81 30.77 14.92
N THR A 44 -9.97 30.97 15.92
CA THR A 44 -10.06 32.03 16.92
C THR A 44 -8.84 32.95 16.84
N SER A 45 -8.69 33.87 17.81
CA SER A 45 -7.49 34.69 17.87
C SER A 45 -7.01 34.84 19.32
N ARG A 46 -5.68 34.92 19.52
CA ARG A 46 -5.09 35.07 20.84
C ARG A 46 -3.96 36.09 20.81
N GLY A 47 -4.19 37.24 21.40
CA GLY A 47 -3.21 38.35 21.46
C GLY A 47 -3.10 39.10 20.13
N LYS A 48 -2.11 40.00 20.04
CA LYS A 48 -1.81 40.77 18.83
C LYS A 48 -0.32 40.74 18.53
N SER A 49 0.03 40.68 17.25
CA SER A 49 1.39 40.86 16.75
C SER A 49 1.37 41.97 15.71
N ALA A 50 2.24 42.99 15.88
CA ALA A 50 2.28 44.16 15.00
C ALA A 50 0.92 44.89 14.82
N GLY A 51 0.05 44.80 15.82
CA GLY A 51 -1.30 45.40 15.78
C GLY A 51 -2.43 44.51 15.29
N GLU A 52 -2.12 43.39 14.59
CA GLU A 52 -3.09 42.42 14.05
C GLU A 52 -3.33 41.28 15.04
N PRO A 53 -4.58 40.74 15.13
CA PRO A 53 -4.88 39.57 15.94
C PRO A 53 -4.11 38.34 15.42
N ILE A 54 -3.54 37.55 16.34
CA ILE A 54 -2.85 36.30 15.98
C ILE A 54 -3.89 35.22 15.79
N PRO A 55 -4.04 34.64 14.58
CA PRO A 55 -4.93 33.51 14.35
C PRO A 55 -4.52 32.32 15.22
N MET A 56 -5.49 31.65 15.83
CA MET A 56 -5.28 30.48 16.70
C MET A 56 -6.37 29.43 16.46
N ALA A 57 -5.98 28.18 16.45
CA ALA A 57 -6.85 27.03 16.52
C ALA A 57 -6.33 26.08 17.61
N GLY A 58 -7.21 25.30 18.22
CA GLY A 58 -6.80 24.41 19.29
C GLY A 58 -7.57 23.09 19.25
N VAL A 59 -6.87 22.02 19.57
CA VAL A 59 -7.44 20.68 19.69
C VAL A 59 -7.23 20.17 21.13
N PRO A 60 -8.24 19.56 21.75
CA PRO A 60 -8.07 18.98 23.08
C PRO A 60 -7.02 17.88 23.09
N TYR A 61 -6.13 17.89 24.08
CA TYR A 61 -5.07 16.89 24.21
C TYR A 61 -5.60 15.45 24.19
N HIS A 62 -6.67 15.17 24.88
CA HIS A 62 -7.25 13.83 24.97
C HIS A 62 -7.87 13.35 23.63
N ALA A 63 -8.17 14.25 22.71
CA ALA A 63 -8.73 13.96 21.40
C ALA A 63 -7.70 14.14 20.26
N ALA A 64 -6.46 14.50 20.56
CA ALA A 64 -5.44 14.86 19.57
C ALA A 64 -5.20 13.76 18.54
N GLU A 65 -5.26 12.48 18.92
CA GLU A 65 -5.06 11.33 18.00
C GLU A 65 -6.07 11.37 16.83
N ASN A 66 -7.35 11.68 17.08
CA ASN A 66 -8.36 11.75 16.02
C ASN A 66 -8.09 12.90 15.03
N TYR A 67 -7.60 14.02 15.53
CA TYR A 67 -7.24 15.17 14.68
C TYR A 67 -5.96 14.92 13.91
N LEU A 68 -4.95 14.30 14.53
CA LEU A 68 -3.74 13.83 13.85
C LEU A 68 -4.06 12.87 12.71
N ALA A 69 -4.95 11.90 12.93
CA ALA A 69 -5.38 10.97 11.88
C ALA A 69 -5.94 11.69 10.65
N ARG A 70 -6.76 12.73 10.86
CA ARG A 70 -7.34 13.51 9.75
C ARG A 70 -6.29 14.32 9.00
N LEU A 71 -5.37 14.98 9.71
CA LEU A 71 -4.28 15.76 9.08
C LEU A 71 -3.34 14.87 8.29
N VAL A 72 -2.94 13.75 8.85
CA VAL A 72 -2.01 12.82 8.20
C VAL A 72 -2.64 12.18 6.96
N ARG A 73 -3.92 11.79 7.02
CA ARG A 73 -4.67 11.32 5.82
C ARG A 73 -4.79 12.39 4.74
N ALA A 74 -4.77 13.67 5.13
CA ALA A 74 -4.71 14.79 4.19
C ALA A 74 -3.27 15.10 3.70
N GLY A 75 -2.30 14.21 3.93
CA GLY A 75 -0.90 14.34 3.50
C GLY A 75 -0.08 15.33 4.31
N GLN A 76 -0.57 15.82 5.48
CA GLN A 76 0.12 16.80 6.30
C GLN A 76 1.07 16.13 7.30
N SER A 77 2.22 16.77 7.55
CA SER A 77 3.11 16.42 8.65
C SER A 77 2.77 17.28 9.87
N VAL A 78 2.88 16.72 11.08
CA VAL A 78 2.58 17.40 12.33
C VAL A 78 3.73 17.24 13.32
N ALA A 79 4.37 18.35 13.71
CA ALA A 79 5.38 18.38 14.78
C ALA A 79 4.67 18.51 16.14
N ILE A 80 4.92 17.57 17.04
CA ILE A 80 4.33 17.56 18.38
C ILE A 80 5.34 18.10 19.37
N ALA A 81 5.05 19.29 19.93
CA ALA A 81 5.86 19.93 20.95
C ALA A 81 5.23 19.77 22.35
N GLU A 82 5.95 19.07 23.22
CA GLU A 82 5.57 18.80 24.62
C GLU A 82 6.33 19.68 25.60
N GLN A 83 5.77 19.85 26.78
CA GLN A 83 6.41 20.56 27.89
C GLN A 83 7.53 19.71 28.48
N VAL A 84 8.70 20.32 28.60
CA VAL A 84 9.89 19.68 29.21
C VAL A 84 10.20 20.35 30.52
N GLY A 85 10.35 19.58 31.60
CA GLY A 85 10.59 20.06 32.97
C GLY A 85 9.33 20.14 33.84
N ASP A 86 9.55 20.46 35.11
CA ASP A 86 8.46 20.54 36.10
C ASP A 86 7.87 21.96 36.14
N PRO A 87 6.57 22.12 35.85
CA PRO A 87 5.90 23.43 35.95
C PRO A 87 6.00 24.09 37.33
N ALA A 88 6.14 23.30 38.40
CA ALA A 88 6.19 23.81 39.76
C ALA A 88 7.55 24.45 40.13
N THR A 89 8.62 24.07 39.39
CA THR A 89 9.98 24.61 39.65
C THR A 89 10.44 25.67 38.67
N SER A 90 9.69 25.86 37.56
CA SER A 90 10.02 26.82 36.49
C SER A 90 9.74 28.25 36.88
N LYS A 91 10.74 29.16 36.80
CA LYS A 91 10.59 30.62 37.03
C LYS A 91 10.04 31.39 35.82
N GLY A 92 9.51 30.72 34.80
CA GLY A 92 9.00 31.30 33.56
C GLY A 92 8.07 30.37 32.81
N PRO A 93 7.75 30.63 31.52
CA PRO A 93 7.07 29.68 30.69
C PRO A 93 7.89 28.37 30.59
N VAL A 94 7.30 27.26 30.91
CA VAL A 94 7.94 25.93 30.77
C VAL A 94 8.46 25.77 29.37
N ASP A 95 9.66 25.20 29.19
CA ASP A 95 10.23 24.93 27.88
C ASP A 95 9.44 23.84 27.17
N ARG A 96 9.46 23.91 25.84
CA ARG A 96 8.81 22.93 24.97
C ARG A 96 9.76 22.51 23.89
N GLU A 97 9.80 21.23 23.65
CA GLU A 97 10.62 20.59 22.62
C GLU A 97 9.76 19.70 21.73
N VAL A 98 10.14 19.58 20.46
CA VAL A 98 9.52 18.65 19.55
C VAL A 98 9.94 17.25 19.93
N VAL A 99 9.01 16.46 20.41
CA VAL A 99 9.24 15.07 20.83
C VAL A 99 9.14 14.09 19.69
N ARG A 100 8.33 14.38 18.67
CA ARG A 100 8.25 13.64 17.41
C ARG A 100 7.58 14.46 16.32
N ILE A 101 7.83 14.07 15.07
CA ILE A 101 7.10 14.56 13.91
C ILE A 101 6.31 13.39 13.33
N VAL A 102 5.00 13.55 13.24
CA VAL A 102 4.09 12.55 12.68
C VAL A 102 3.87 12.88 11.21
N THR A 103 4.25 11.96 10.33
CA THR A 103 4.09 12.08 8.88
C THR A 103 3.26 10.92 8.33
N PRO A 104 2.76 10.98 7.09
CA PRO A 104 1.96 9.89 6.51
C PRO A 104 2.64 8.51 6.55
N GLY A 105 3.96 8.47 6.38
CA GLY A 105 4.74 7.22 6.36
C GLY A 105 5.31 6.80 7.71
N THR A 106 5.42 7.71 8.70
CA THR A 106 6.04 7.42 10.01
C THR A 106 5.05 7.06 11.12
N LEU A 107 3.85 6.61 10.74
CA LEU A 107 2.81 6.23 11.68
C LEU A 107 3.14 4.93 12.42
N THR A 108 2.94 4.92 13.74
CA THR A 108 3.10 3.73 14.59
C THR A 108 1.88 3.48 15.48
N ASP A 109 1.04 4.49 15.67
CA ASP A 109 -0.18 4.38 16.48
C ASP A 109 -1.26 3.59 15.75
N GLU A 110 -1.80 2.55 16.38
CA GLU A 110 -2.84 1.65 15.81
C GLU A 110 -4.09 2.42 15.35
N SER A 111 -4.49 3.47 16.08
CA SER A 111 -5.65 4.30 15.74
C SER A 111 -5.49 5.13 14.46
N LEU A 112 -4.26 5.33 14.00
CA LEU A 112 -3.93 6.11 12.81
C LEU A 112 -3.70 5.25 11.56
N LEU A 113 -3.41 3.97 11.74
CA LEU A 113 -3.08 3.01 10.70
C LEU A 113 -4.32 2.24 10.23
N ASP A 114 -4.37 1.95 8.95
CA ASP A 114 -5.28 0.94 8.43
C ASP A 114 -4.81 -0.46 8.85
N ALA A 115 -5.74 -1.30 9.29
CA ALA A 115 -5.39 -2.64 9.79
C ALA A 115 -4.81 -3.54 8.67
N LYS A 116 -5.33 -3.42 7.46
CA LYS A 116 -5.02 -4.31 6.32
C LYS A 116 -4.05 -3.71 5.30
N HIS A 117 -3.52 -2.48 5.54
CA HIS A 117 -2.59 -1.80 4.65
C HIS A 117 -1.27 -1.49 5.34
N ASP A 118 -0.19 -1.58 4.58
CA ASP A 118 1.12 -1.05 4.99
C ASP A 118 1.14 0.48 4.81
N ALA A 119 1.86 1.19 5.67
CA ALA A 119 2.14 2.62 5.52
C ALA A 119 3.62 2.78 5.19
N LEU A 120 3.96 2.74 3.91
CA LEU A 120 5.35 2.75 3.45
C LEU A 120 5.88 4.16 3.28
N ILE A 121 7.15 4.34 3.65
CA ILE A 121 7.98 5.46 3.21
C ILE A 121 8.92 4.92 2.15
N LEU A 122 9.01 5.59 1.01
CA LEU A 122 9.91 5.26 -0.09
C LEU A 122 10.92 6.39 -0.26
N ALA A 123 12.21 6.08 -0.31
CA ALA A 123 13.24 7.02 -0.75
C ALA A 123 13.74 6.59 -2.13
N ILE A 124 14.00 7.57 -3.00
CA ILE A 124 14.46 7.36 -4.37
C ILE A 124 15.72 8.18 -4.58
N SER A 125 16.81 7.53 -4.97
CA SER A 125 18.04 8.18 -5.43
C SER A 125 18.24 7.94 -6.92
N ARG A 126 18.88 8.89 -7.61
CA ARG A 126 19.24 8.76 -9.02
C ARG A 126 20.73 8.53 -9.16
N HIS A 127 21.10 7.56 -9.95
CA HIS A 127 22.49 7.27 -10.32
C HIS A 127 22.64 7.15 -11.83
N ALA A 128 23.86 7.15 -12.34
CA ALA A 128 24.12 7.02 -13.79
C ALA A 128 23.57 5.71 -14.39
N SER A 129 23.45 4.64 -13.60
CA SER A 129 22.95 3.33 -14.01
C SER A 129 21.44 3.15 -13.85
N GLY A 130 20.70 4.13 -13.30
CA GLY A 130 19.28 4.00 -13.02
C GLY A 130 18.86 4.65 -11.71
N PHE A 131 17.95 4.01 -10.97
CA PHE A 131 17.41 4.52 -9.72
C PHE A 131 17.59 3.49 -8.62
N GLY A 132 17.99 3.99 -7.44
CA GLY A 132 17.98 3.23 -6.20
C GLY A 132 16.71 3.52 -5.40
N LEU A 133 16.09 2.48 -4.90
CA LEU A 133 14.90 2.54 -4.10
C LEU A 133 15.17 1.93 -2.72
N ALA A 134 14.69 2.60 -1.69
CA ALA A 134 14.65 2.07 -0.34
C ALA A 134 13.29 2.35 0.28
N TRP A 135 12.64 1.35 0.87
CA TRP A 135 11.35 1.56 1.52
C TRP A 135 11.28 0.89 2.87
N LEU A 136 10.55 1.54 3.75
CA LEU A 136 10.41 1.16 5.14
C LEU A 136 8.95 1.17 5.56
N ASP A 137 8.51 0.11 6.21
CA ASP A 137 7.31 0.09 7.02
C ASP A 137 7.70 0.31 8.49
N MET A 138 7.43 1.50 9.00
CA MET A 138 7.72 1.83 10.40
C MET A 138 6.97 0.98 11.40
N SER A 139 5.80 0.51 11.03
CA SER A 139 4.93 -0.25 11.92
C SER A 139 5.36 -1.70 12.11
N SER A 140 6.16 -2.25 11.19
CA SER A 140 6.72 -3.61 11.27
C SER A 140 8.25 -3.64 11.41
N GLY A 141 8.94 -2.55 11.07
CA GLY A 141 10.40 -2.47 11.00
C GLY A 141 10.98 -3.12 9.75
N ARG A 142 10.15 -3.41 8.76
CA ARG A 142 10.56 -4.04 7.50
C ARG A 142 11.21 -3.02 6.57
N PHE A 143 12.52 -3.18 6.34
CA PHE A 143 13.34 -2.29 5.53
C PHE A 143 13.90 -3.04 4.32
N LEU A 144 13.59 -2.56 3.11
CA LEU A 144 13.97 -3.21 1.86
C LEU A 144 14.58 -2.22 0.88
N VAL A 145 15.38 -2.78 -0.05
CA VAL A 145 16.05 -2.00 -1.10
C VAL A 145 16.00 -2.73 -2.44
N SER A 146 16.00 -1.94 -3.51
CA SER A 146 16.09 -2.44 -4.88
C SER A 146 16.73 -1.39 -5.79
N GLU A 147 17.22 -1.80 -6.96
CA GLU A 147 17.63 -0.91 -8.04
C GLU A 147 16.85 -1.23 -9.30
N VAL A 148 16.51 -0.17 -10.05
CA VAL A 148 15.79 -0.26 -11.32
C VAL A 148 16.53 0.56 -12.38
N THR A 149 16.47 0.11 -13.63
CA THR A 149 17.30 0.65 -14.71
C THR A 149 16.75 1.89 -15.39
N ASP A 150 15.41 2.07 -15.35
CA ASP A 150 14.74 3.11 -16.10
C ASP A 150 13.49 3.65 -15.37
N SER A 151 12.91 4.72 -15.91
CA SER A 151 11.74 5.38 -15.34
C SER A 151 10.46 4.52 -15.39
N ILE A 152 10.34 3.62 -16.37
CA ILE A 152 9.16 2.76 -16.49
C ILE A 152 9.16 1.72 -15.36
N ALA A 153 10.33 1.13 -15.09
CA ALA A 153 10.51 0.22 -13.97
C ALA A 153 10.35 0.94 -12.62
N LEU A 154 10.80 2.19 -12.52
CA LEU A 154 10.58 3.04 -11.34
C LEU A 154 9.08 3.26 -11.09
N ASP A 155 8.33 3.68 -12.11
CA ASP A 155 6.88 3.90 -12.02
C ASP A 155 6.14 2.61 -11.62
N ALA A 156 6.58 1.46 -12.14
CA ALA A 156 6.03 0.15 -11.79
C ALA A 156 6.23 -0.19 -10.31
N GLU A 157 7.42 0.09 -9.76
CA GLU A 157 7.73 -0.14 -8.35
C GLU A 157 7.00 0.85 -7.43
N VAL A 158 6.94 2.14 -7.79
CA VAL A 158 6.16 3.12 -7.04
C VAL A 158 4.68 2.73 -7.00
N ALA A 159 4.12 2.30 -8.13
CA ALA A 159 2.74 1.81 -8.20
C ALA A 159 2.53 0.52 -7.36
N ARG A 160 3.50 -0.39 -7.34
CA ARG A 160 3.48 -1.61 -6.51
C ARG A 160 3.49 -1.29 -5.03
N LEU A 161 4.40 -0.43 -4.61
CA LEU A 161 4.60 -0.07 -3.21
C LEU A 161 3.49 0.83 -2.68
N ASN A 162 2.88 1.64 -3.53
CA ASN A 162 1.83 2.60 -3.18
C ASN A 162 2.18 3.36 -1.88
N PRO A 163 3.35 4.05 -1.81
CA PRO A 163 3.87 4.60 -0.58
C PRO A 163 3.00 5.76 -0.07
N ALA A 164 2.88 5.87 1.25
CA ALA A 164 2.22 7.00 1.88
C ALA A 164 3.08 8.28 1.78
N GLU A 165 4.40 8.12 1.67
CA GLU A 165 5.36 9.21 1.61
C GLU A 165 6.56 8.84 0.75
N ILE A 166 7.05 9.80 -0.06
CA ILE A 166 8.17 9.59 -0.99
C ILE A 166 9.23 10.66 -0.72
N LEU A 167 10.47 10.24 -0.49
CA LEU A 167 11.62 11.11 -0.29
C LEU A 167 12.43 11.18 -1.58
N VAL A 168 12.73 12.40 -2.02
CA VAL A 168 13.54 12.65 -3.22
C VAL A 168 14.58 13.72 -2.94
N PRO A 169 15.75 13.73 -3.63
CA PRO A 169 16.73 14.83 -3.52
C PRO A 169 16.13 16.17 -3.98
N GLU A 170 16.54 17.28 -3.33
CA GLU A 170 16.09 18.62 -3.70
C GLU A 170 16.45 19.01 -5.13
N SER A 171 17.60 18.54 -5.63
CA SER A 171 18.05 18.79 -7.01
C SER A 171 17.34 17.97 -8.07
N SER A 172 16.47 17.03 -7.67
CA SER A 172 15.82 16.08 -8.58
C SER A 172 14.54 16.64 -9.18
N ASP A 173 14.30 16.32 -10.47
CA ASP A 173 13.05 16.56 -11.19
C ASP A 173 11.89 15.61 -10.73
N LEU A 174 12.18 14.61 -9.90
CA LEU A 174 11.22 13.64 -9.39
C LEU A 174 10.13 14.25 -8.50
N ALA A 175 10.37 15.45 -7.97
CA ALA A 175 9.37 16.16 -7.17
C ALA A 175 8.13 16.62 -7.98
N GLU A 176 8.25 16.74 -9.31
CA GLU A 176 7.17 17.14 -10.20
C GLU A 176 6.31 15.96 -10.70
N THR A 177 6.64 14.74 -10.30
CA THR A 177 5.90 13.54 -10.71
C THR A 177 4.54 13.43 -10.02
N ASN A 178 3.56 12.85 -10.71
CA ASN A 178 2.22 12.63 -10.16
C ASN A 178 2.10 11.23 -9.53
N TRP A 179 3.01 10.89 -8.63
CA TRP A 179 2.96 9.61 -7.89
C TRP A 179 1.97 9.66 -6.72
N PRO A 180 1.47 8.50 -6.28
CA PRO A 180 0.69 8.42 -5.06
C PRO A 180 1.57 8.76 -3.85
N GLY A 181 0.95 9.35 -2.82
CA GLY A 181 1.65 9.70 -1.58
C GLY A 181 2.19 11.13 -1.55
N ALA A 182 2.71 11.50 -0.39
CA ALA A 182 3.26 12.84 -0.14
C ALA A 182 4.73 12.90 -0.53
N ILE A 183 5.08 13.64 -1.59
CA ILE A 183 6.47 13.81 -2.00
C ILE A 183 7.15 14.84 -1.09
N ARG A 184 8.34 14.48 -0.56
CA ARG A 184 9.18 15.30 0.32
C ARG A 184 10.57 15.43 -0.27
N GLN A 185 10.97 16.63 -0.57
CA GLN A 185 12.35 16.92 -0.94
C GLN A 185 13.26 16.91 0.30
N GLN A 186 14.40 16.26 0.17
CA GLN A 186 15.44 16.18 1.19
C GLN A 186 16.75 16.73 0.64
N PRO A 187 17.60 17.33 1.49
CA PRO A 187 18.90 17.82 1.04
C PRO A 187 19.73 16.75 0.34
N ASP A 188 20.40 17.12 -0.76
CA ASP A 188 21.15 16.18 -1.61
C ASP A 188 22.24 15.42 -0.83
N TRP A 189 22.83 16.04 0.19
CA TRP A 189 23.86 15.37 1.01
C TRP A 189 23.35 14.18 1.81
N GLN A 190 22.05 14.08 2.06
CA GLN A 190 21.47 12.87 2.72
C GLN A 190 21.51 11.63 1.80
N PHE A 191 21.63 11.83 0.49
CA PHE A 191 21.75 10.78 -0.50
C PHE A 191 23.21 10.46 -0.87
N ASP A 192 24.17 10.86 -0.03
CA ASP A 192 25.57 10.48 -0.21
C ASP A 192 25.79 9.01 0.15
N GLU A 193 26.33 8.23 -0.80
CA GLU A 193 26.50 6.77 -0.63
C GLU A 193 27.44 6.44 0.54
N VAL A 194 28.55 7.18 0.68
CA VAL A 194 29.58 6.86 1.69
C VAL A 194 28.99 7.07 3.10
N SER A 195 28.38 8.20 3.33
CA SER A 195 27.72 8.52 4.60
C SER A 195 26.57 7.56 4.90
N ALA A 196 25.77 7.24 3.88
CA ALA A 196 24.67 6.29 3.98
C ALA A 196 25.13 4.89 4.42
N ARG A 197 26.23 4.40 3.83
CA ARG A 197 26.82 3.12 4.15
C ARG A 197 27.28 3.07 5.62
N GLU A 198 28.00 4.10 6.07
CA GLU A 198 28.45 4.20 7.46
C GLU A 198 27.28 4.24 8.45
N ASP A 199 26.23 4.96 8.13
CA ASP A 199 25.05 5.07 8.98
C ASP A 199 24.26 3.75 9.05
N LEU A 200 24.12 3.02 7.95
CA LEU A 200 23.52 1.70 7.91
C LEU A 200 24.36 0.66 8.69
N GLN A 201 25.70 0.65 8.50
CA GLN A 201 26.58 -0.23 9.26
C GLN A 201 26.49 0.04 10.77
N ARG A 202 26.43 1.31 11.16
CA ARG A 202 26.27 1.71 12.56
C ARG A 202 24.90 1.28 13.10
N GLN A 203 23.82 1.44 12.30
CA GLN A 203 22.47 1.03 12.69
C GLN A 203 22.38 -0.47 12.92
N PHE A 204 22.94 -1.27 12.02
CA PHE A 204 22.87 -2.73 12.08
C PHE A 204 24.00 -3.37 12.89
N GLN A 205 24.95 -2.57 13.38
CA GLN A 205 26.13 -3.01 14.13
C GLN A 205 26.96 -4.04 13.35
N THR A 206 27.14 -3.82 12.05
CA THR A 206 27.90 -4.68 11.13
C THR A 206 29.11 -3.95 10.57
N ARG A 207 30.07 -4.72 10.02
CA ARG A 207 31.27 -4.16 9.35
C ARG A 207 31.03 -3.82 7.88
N ASP A 208 30.11 -4.55 7.24
CA ASP A 208 29.73 -4.41 5.84
C ASP A 208 28.25 -4.75 5.68
N LEU A 209 27.73 -4.61 4.49
CA LEU A 209 26.35 -4.91 4.13
C LEU A 209 26.20 -6.20 3.29
N ASP A 210 27.28 -6.98 3.18
CA ASP A 210 27.30 -8.22 2.38
C ASP A 210 26.31 -9.25 2.90
N GLY A 211 26.23 -9.40 4.23
CA GLY A 211 25.28 -10.31 4.89
C GLY A 211 23.81 -9.99 4.62
N PHE A 212 23.51 -8.79 4.12
CA PHE A 212 22.16 -8.35 3.73
C PHE A 212 21.92 -8.41 2.21
N GLY A 213 22.95 -8.77 1.42
CA GLY A 213 22.89 -8.90 -0.04
C GLY A 213 22.84 -7.59 -0.79
N CYS A 214 23.11 -6.44 -0.14
CA CYS A 214 22.98 -5.11 -0.76
C CYS A 214 24.29 -4.34 -0.91
N GLU A 215 25.46 -4.96 -0.62
CA GLU A 215 26.77 -4.30 -0.65
C GLU A 215 27.08 -3.57 -1.95
N THR A 216 26.65 -4.10 -3.09
CA THR A 216 26.93 -3.56 -4.42
C THR A 216 25.88 -2.58 -4.93
N LEU A 217 24.77 -2.37 -4.19
CA LEU A 217 23.65 -1.56 -4.61
C LEU A 217 23.85 -0.08 -4.20
N THR A 218 24.76 0.61 -4.88
CA THR A 218 25.21 1.97 -4.50
C THR A 218 24.09 2.99 -4.46
N ALA A 219 23.21 2.99 -5.49
CA ALA A 219 22.08 3.89 -5.53
C ALA A 219 21.04 3.56 -4.43
N ALA A 220 20.74 2.27 -4.24
CA ALA A 220 19.80 1.84 -3.21
C ALA A 220 20.31 2.11 -1.79
N ILE A 221 21.62 1.98 -1.54
CA ILE A 221 22.26 2.34 -0.26
C ILE A 221 22.10 3.84 0.00
N ALA A 222 22.35 4.70 -0.99
CA ALA A 222 22.15 6.15 -0.87
C ALA A 222 20.71 6.49 -0.48
N ALA A 223 19.72 5.87 -1.14
CA ALA A 223 18.31 6.03 -0.79
C ALA A 223 18.01 5.51 0.63
N ALA A 224 18.60 4.38 1.03
CA ALA A 224 18.41 3.79 2.36
C ALA A 224 18.98 4.67 3.48
N GLY A 225 20.13 5.31 3.26
CA GLY A 225 20.73 6.27 4.21
C GLY A 225 19.84 7.50 4.41
N ALA A 226 19.36 8.09 3.31
CA ALA A 226 18.43 9.22 3.37
C ALA A 226 17.15 8.85 4.12
N LEU A 227 16.58 7.68 3.84
CA LEU A 227 15.39 7.17 4.52
C LEU A 227 15.62 6.97 6.02
N LEU A 228 16.73 6.34 6.41
CA LEU A 228 17.08 6.08 7.80
C LEU A 228 17.27 7.39 8.58
N THR A 229 17.98 8.36 7.98
CA THR A 229 18.19 9.70 8.56
C THR A 229 16.87 10.42 8.78
N TYR A 230 16.02 10.45 7.75
CA TYR A 230 14.70 11.08 7.83
C TYR A 230 13.83 10.49 8.95
N VAL A 231 13.81 9.16 9.06
CA VAL A 231 13.00 8.49 10.08
C VAL A 231 13.56 8.70 11.48
N LYS A 232 14.89 8.71 11.67
CA LYS A 232 15.51 9.06 12.94
C LYS A 232 15.17 10.48 13.38
N ASP A 233 15.24 11.42 12.44
CA ASP A 233 14.92 12.83 12.71
C ASP A 233 13.44 13.04 13.05
N THR A 234 12.53 12.31 12.39
CA THR A 234 11.09 12.42 12.66
C THR A 234 10.66 11.75 13.95
N GLN A 235 11.23 10.58 14.25
CA GLN A 235 10.87 9.81 15.46
C GLN A 235 11.68 10.21 16.69
N ARG A 236 12.79 10.93 16.53
CA ARG A 236 13.71 11.28 17.62
C ARG A 236 14.16 10.05 18.43
N SER A 237 14.41 8.94 17.73
CA SER A 237 14.72 7.63 18.32
C SER A 237 15.76 6.89 17.47
N ASP A 238 16.54 6.00 18.11
CA ASP A 238 17.55 5.15 17.46
C ASP A 238 16.95 3.98 16.66
N LEU A 239 15.63 3.84 16.61
CA LEU A 239 14.87 2.85 15.82
C LEU A 239 15.35 1.39 16.06
N PRO A 240 15.33 0.87 17.28
CA PRO A 240 15.90 -0.43 17.60
C PRO A 240 15.18 -1.64 16.98
N HIS A 241 13.99 -1.43 16.38
CA HIS A 241 13.25 -2.45 15.64
C HIS A 241 13.72 -2.58 14.18
N ILE A 242 14.48 -1.62 13.66
CA ILE A 242 15.08 -1.68 12.33
C ILE A 242 16.47 -2.30 12.47
N ARG A 243 16.55 -3.63 12.32
CA ARG A 243 17.75 -4.42 12.62
C ARG A 243 18.46 -4.99 11.40
N GLY A 244 17.95 -4.73 10.22
CA GLY A 244 18.51 -5.19 8.97
C GLY A 244 17.81 -4.58 7.78
N ILE A 245 18.39 -4.78 6.64
CA ILE A 245 17.91 -4.38 5.34
C ILE A 245 17.93 -5.61 4.44
N LYS A 246 16.97 -5.74 3.55
CA LYS A 246 16.92 -6.88 2.64
C LYS A 246 16.81 -6.39 1.21
N GLN A 247 17.64 -6.97 0.33
CA GLN A 247 17.48 -6.76 -1.10
C GLN A 247 16.20 -7.44 -1.60
N GLU A 248 15.43 -6.73 -2.39
CA GLU A 248 14.37 -7.28 -3.24
C GLU A 248 14.82 -7.25 -4.70
N SER A 249 15.22 -8.40 -5.24
CA SER A 249 15.66 -8.50 -6.63
C SER A 249 14.46 -8.61 -7.56
N GLN A 250 14.47 -7.90 -8.69
CA GLN A 250 13.47 -8.07 -9.74
C GLN A 250 13.53 -9.47 -10.37
N THR A 251 14.69 -10.13 -10.35
CA THR A 251 14.87 -11.48 -10.91
C THR A 251 14.14 -12.57 -10.13
N ASP A 252 13.77 -12.32 -8.89
CA ASP A 252 13.13 -13.32 -8.02
C ASP A 252 11.59 -13.28 -8.09
N ALA A 253 11.04 -12.40 -8.91
CA ALA A 253 9.60 -12.21 -9.02
C ALA A 253 9.13 -12.16 -10.47
N VAL A 254 7.86 -12.48 -10.68
CA VAL A 254 7.16 -12.19 -11.93
C VAL A 254 6.83 -10.69 -11.94
N ILE A 255 7.41 -9.97 -12.88
CA ILE A 255 7.28 -8.52 -12.96
C ILE A 255 5.91 -8.16 -13.53
N LEU A 256 5.22 -7.27 -12.85
CA LEU A 256 3.97 -6.64 -13.28
C LEU A 256 4.20 -5.14 -13.40
N ASP A 257 3.95 -4.54 -14.54
CA ASP A 257 3.98 -3.08 -14.66
C ASP A 257 2.74 -2.41 -14.03
N ALA A 258 2.77 -1.09 -13.93
CA ALA A 258 1.68 -0.32 -13.32
C ALA A 258 0.33 -0.52 -14.04
N ALA A 259 0.37 -0.59 -15.37
CA ALA A 259 -0.81 -0.82 -16.19
C ALA A 259 -1.41 -2.22 -15.92
N THR A 260 -0.56 -3.24 -15.85
CA THR A 260 -0.97 -4.61 -15.57
C THR A 260 -1.61 -4.76 -14.19
N ARG A 261 -1.02 -4.18 -13.14
CA ARG A 261 -1.61 -4.21 -11.79
C ARG A 261 -3.00 -3.61 -11.77
N ARG A 262 -3.17 -2.45 -12.41
CA ARG A 262 -4.45 -1.76 -12.54
C ARG A 262 -5.46 -2.58 -13.36
N ASN A 263 -5.05 -3.10 -14.52
CA ASN A 263 -5.92 -3.83 -15.42
C ASN A 263 -6.38 -5.18 -14.87
N LEU A 264 -5.57 -5.84 -14.03
CA LEU A 264 -5.93 -7.08 -13.36
C LEU A 264 -6.76 -6.87 -12.09
N GLU A 265 -6.95 -5.62 -11.66
CA GLU A 265 -7.74 -5.27 -10.47
C GLU A 265 -7.34 -6.11 -9.25
N ILE A 266 -6.02 -6.15 -8.96
CA ILE A 266 -5.47 -7.05 -7.92
C ILE A 266 -6.04 -6.70 -6.55
N ASP A 267 -6.01 -5.43 -6.15
CA ASP A 267 -6.50 -4.95 -4.85
C ASP A 267 -7.32 -3.67 -4.94
N ARG A 268 -7.40 -3.06 -6.15
CA ARG A 268 -8.26 -1.92 -6.45
C ARG A 268 -8.92 -2.10 -7.82
N THR A 269 -10.20 -1.76 -7.89
CA THR A 269 -10.94 -1.75 -9.15
C THR A 269 -10.51 -0.55 -10.01
N LEU A 270 -10.81 -0.59 -11.30
CA LEU A 270 -10.59 0.55 -12.22
C LEU A 270 -11.32 1.83 -11.76
N SER A 271 -12.42 1.69 -11.01
CA SER A 271 -13.16 2.80 -10.39
C SER A 271 -12.60 3.25 -9.04
N GLY A 272 -11.53 2.62 -8.53
CA GLY A 272 -10.85 2.97 -7.27
C GLY A 272 -11.40 2.29 -6.00
N GLY A 273 -12.42 1.42 -6.11
CA GLY A 273 -12.94 0.62 -5.00
C GLY A 273 -12.04 -0.56 -4.65
N GLU A 274 -12.22 -1.13 -3.46
CA GLU A 274 -11.50 -2.36 -3.02
C GLU A 274 -12.39 -3.61 -3.10
N GLU A 275 -13.69 -3.44 -3.16
CA GLU A 275 -14.64 -4.53 -3.39
C GLU A 275 -14.52 -5.06 -4.82
N HIS A 276 -14.82 -6.33 -5.03
CA HIS A 276 -14.71 -6.99 -6.34
C HIS A 276 -13.30 -6.97 -6.95
N THR A 277 -12.28 -7.14 -6.11
CA THR A 277 -10.89 -7.29 -6.51
C THR A 277 -10.40 -8.73 -6.28
N LEU A 278 -9.25 -9.09 -6.86
CA LEU A 278 -8.64 -10.40 -6.60
C LEU A 278 -8.37 -10.58 -5.09
N TYR A 279 -7.81 -9.55 -4.45
CA TYR A 279 -7.55 -9.54 -3.01
C TYR A 279 -8.83 -9.79 -2.20
N ALA A 280 -9.91 -9.07 -2.50
CA ALA A 280 -11.17 -9.21 -1.77
C ALA A 280 -11.75 -10.64 -1.85
N VAL A 281 -11.61 -11.31 -3.00
CA VAL A 281 -12.06 -12.72 -3.17
C VAL A 281 -11.19 -13.68 -2.37
N TYR A 282 -9.87 -13.45 -2.32
CA TYR A 282 -8.94 -14.37 -1.68
C TYR A 282 -8.72 -14.09 -0.18
N ASP A 283 -8.95 -12.86 0.30
CA ASP A 283 -8.74 -12.52 1.71
C ASP A 283 -9.77 -13.19 2.63
N SER A 284 -9.36 -14.29 3.22
CA SER A 284 -10.02 -14.91 4.36
C SER A 284 -9.07 -15.02 5.56
N THR A 285 -7.96 -14.27 5.54
CA THR A 285 -7.02 -14.21 6.67
C THR A 285 -7.74 -13.84 7.98
N VAL A 286 -7.24 -14.33 9.09
CA VAL A 286 -7.85 -14.10 10.41
C VAL A 286 -7.08 -13.10 11.27
N THR A 287 -5.86 -12.70 10.83
CA THR A 287 -5.05 -11.69 11.49
C THR A 287 -4.84 -10.47 10.58
N ALA A 288 -4.72 -9.28 11.17
CA ALA A 288 -4.45 -8.07 10.41
C ALA A 288 -3.07 -8.12 9.71
N MET A 289 -2.06 -8.69 10.36
CA MET A 289 -0.73 -8.86 9.79
C MET A 289 -0.73 -9.88 8.63
N GLY A 290 -1.52 -10.96 8.71
CA GLY A 290 -1.72 -11.89 7.62
C GLY A 290 -2.39 -11.27 6.40
N ALA A 291 -3.39 -10.40 6.61
CA ALA A 291 -4.06 -9.66 5.56
C ALA A 291 -3.09 -8.76 4.76
N ARG A 292 -2.21 -8.01 5.47
CA ARG A 292 -1.13 -7.25 4.84
C ARG A 292 -0.16 -8.14 4.08
N HIS A 293 0.18 -9.29 4.65
CA HIS A 293 1.11 -10.25 4.06
C HIS A 293 0.55 -10.88 2.78
N LEU A 294 -0.74 -11.24 2.75
CA LEU A 294 -1.43 -11.69 1.54
C LEU A 294 -1.39 -10.65 0.42
N ARG A 295 -1.63 -9.38 0.75
CA ARG A 295 -1.53 -8.28 -0.23
C ARG A 295 -0.11 -8.18 -0.81
N ARG A 296 0.92 -8.27 0.03
CA ARG A 296 2.33 -8.30 -0.41
C ARG A 296 2.60 -9.46 -1.38
N TRP A 297 2.10 -10.66 -1.11
CA TRP A 297 2.27 -11.82 -1.97
C TRP A 297 1.58 -11.65 -3.32
N LEU A 298 0.35 -11.14 -3.35
CA LEU A 298 -0.38 -10.90 -4.60
C LEU A 298 0.31 -9.83 -5.48
N HIS A 299 0.91 -8.83 -4.86
CA HIS A 299 1.64 -7.79 -5.60
C HIS A 299 3.05 -8.19 -6.02
N ARG A 300 3.57 -9.28 -5.49
CA ARG A 300 4.90 -9.79 -5.82
C ARG A 300 4.89 -11.32 -5.97
N PRO A 301 4.25 -11.84 -7.05
CA PRO A 301 4.32 -13.25 -7.35
C PRO A 301 5.79 -13.64 -7.63
N ILE A 302 6.19 -14.81 -7.15
CA ILE A 302 7.58 -15.27 -7.23
C ILE A 302 7.79 -16.14 -8.46
N ASN A 303 9.04 -16.19 -8.95
CA ASN A 303 9.43 -17.06 -10.06
C ASN A 303 10.32 -18.25 -9.64
N ASN A 304 10.57 -18.40 -8.33
CA ASN A 304 11.29 -19.53 -7.78
C ASN A 304 10.34 -20.73 -7.64
N THR A 305 10.42 -21.65 -8.57
CA THR A 305 9.54 -22.85 -8.62
C THR A 305 9.67 -23.74 -7.39
N VAL A 306 10.83 -23.81 -6.74
CA VAL A 306 11.02 -24.58 -5.51
C VAL A 306 10.19 -23.98 -4.38
N GLU A 307 10.28 -22.68 -4.18
CA GLU A 307 9.51 -21.99 -3.14
C GLU A 307 8.00 -22.03 -3.42
N ILE A 308 7.61 -21.91 -4.69
CA ILE A 308 6.21 -22.05 -5.10
C ILE A 308 5.70 -23.45 -4.73
N GLU A 309 6.45 -24.50 -5.06
CA GLU A 309 6.06 -25.86 -4.81
C GLU A 309 5.95 -26.17 -3.31
N GLU A 310 6.88 -25.62 -2.49
CA GLU A 310 6.81 -25.69 -1.03
C GLU A 310 5.55 -25.03 -0.46
N ARG A 311 5.13 -23.89 -1.02
CA ARG A 311 3.87 -23.22 -0.63
C ARG A 311 2.65 -24.06 -1.02
N LEU A 312 2.62 -24.55 -2.26
CA LEU A 312 1.53 -25.39 -2.76
C LEU A 312 1.38 -26.69 -1.95
N GLU A 313 2.48 -27.34 -1.58
CA GLU A 313 2.47 -28.51 -0.70
C GLU A 313 1.93 -28.16 0.69
N ALA A 314 2.35 -27.03 1.26
CA ALA A 314 1.84 -26.57 2.55
C ALA A 314 0.32 -26.33 2.51
N VAL A 315 -0.17 -25.68 1.46
CA VAL A 315 -1.61 -25.45 1.23
C VAL A 315 -2.36 -26.79 1.11
N GLU A 316 -1.84 -27.74 0.34
CA GLU A 316 -2.45 -29.07 0.19
C GLU A 316 -2.54 -29.85 1.50
N GLN A 317 -1.46 -29.81 2.30
CA GLN A 317 -1.43 -30.48 3.61
C GLN A 317 -2.44 -29.83 4.59
N LEU A 318 -2.53 -28.52 4.62
CA LEU A 318 -3.50 -27.80 5.47
C LEU A 318 -4.95 -28.03 5.00
N ALA A 319 -5.20 -28.11 3.70
CA ALA A 319 -6.52 -28.39 3.15
C ALA A 319 -6.97 -29.84 3.40
N SER A 320 -6.01 -30.79 3.43
CA SER A 320 -6.29 -32.19 3.66
C SER A 320 -6.90 -32.42 5.05
N GLY A 321 -8.10 -32.98 5.10
CA GLY A 321 -8.80 -33.21 6.36
C GLY A 321 -9.18 -31.93 7.12
N TYR A 322 -9.24 -30.79 6.43
CA TYR A 322 -9.62 -29.49 7.01
C TYR A 322 -8.71 -29.02 8.16
N GLN A 323 -7.42 -29.36 8.11
CA GLN A 323 -6.47 -29.03 9.17
C GLN A 323 -6.29 -27.51 9.37
N PHE A 324 -6.64 -26.71 8.37
CA PHE A 324 -6.65 -25.25 8.49
C PHE A 324 -7.71 -24.72 9.47
N GLU A 325 -8.81 -25.41 9.73
CA GLU A 325 -9.90 -24.90 10.59
C GLU A 325 -9.42 -24.66 12.04
N PRO A 326 -8.92 -25.68 12.78
CA PRO A 326 -8.45 -25.46 14.14
C PRO A 326 -7.27 -24.48 14.20
N LEU A 327 -6.40 -24.49 13.19
CA LEU A 327 -5.30 -23.54 13.08
C LEU A 327 -5.82 -22.09 12.96
N ARG A 328 -6.78 -21.85 12.08
CA ARG A 328 -7.39 -20.51 11.92
C ARG A 328 -8.14 -20.06 13.16
N ASP A 329 -8.80 -20.95 13.87
CA ASP A 329 -9.48 -20.63 15.14
C ASP A 329 -8.46 -20.15 16.19
N THR A 330 -7.31 -20.83 16.29
CA THR A 330 -6.23 -20.40 17.21
C THR A 330 -5.55 -19.10 16.73
N LEU A 331 -5.37 -18.90 15.42
CA LEU A 331 -4.76 -17.67 14.87
C LEU A 331 -5.63 -16.43 15.11
N ARG A 332 -6.96 -16.53 15.28
CA ARG A 332 -7.83 -15.40 15.66
C ARG A 332 -7.46 -14.75 16.98
N ASP A 333 -6.87 -15.53 17.88
CA ASP A 333 -6.43 -15.04 19.19
C ASP A 333 -5.04 -14.39 19.15
N ILE A 334 -4.37 -14.43 17.99
CA ILE A 334 -3.07 -13.80 17.77
C ILE A 334 -3.27 -12.33 17.43
N ALA A 335 -2.67 -11.46 18.22
CA ALA A 335 -2.66 -10.02 17.99
C ALA A 335 -1.71 -9.62 16.83
N ASP A 336 -1.80 -8.36 16.41
CA ASP A 336 -0.88 -7.77 15.44
C ASP A 336 0.53 -7.59 16.04
N LEU A 337 1.29 -8.67 16.05
CA LEU A 337 2.64 -8.71 16.65
C LEU A 337 3.61 -7.80 15.91
N GLU A 338 3.52 -7.66 14.59
CA GLU A 338 4.37 -6.74 13.83
C GLU A 338 4.29 -5.32 14.45
N ARG A 339 3.08 -4.80 14.64
CA ARG A 339 2.86 -3.45 15.17
C ARG A 339 3.11 -3.33 16.67
N ILE A 340 2.80 -4.35 17.44
CA ILE A 340 3.09 -4.36 18.89
C ILE A 340 4.60 -4.29 19.13
N LEU A 341 5.39 -5.09 18.41
CA LEU A 341 6.84 -5.15 18.58
C LEU A 341 7.52 -3.83 18.21
N SER A 342 7.05 -3.14 17.18
CA SER A 342 7.55 -1.80 16.84
C SER A 342 7.24 -0.78 17.94
N ARG A 343 6.03 -0.80 18.52
CA ARG A 343 5.70 0.08 19.66
C ARG A 343 6.51 -0.25 20.92
N VAL A 344 6.79 -1.53 21.18
CA VAL A 344 7.70 -1.95 22.26
C VAL A 344 9.09 -1.36 22.04
N ALA A 345 9.63 -1.50 20.85
CA ALA A 345 10.95 -0.98 20.50
C ALA A 345 11.05 0.55 20.61
N LEU A 346 10.02 1.26 20.18
CA LEU A 346 9.92 2.72 20.28
C LEU A 346 9.47 3.22 21.67
N ARG A 347 9.32 2.32 22.66
CA ARG A 347 8.84 2.62 24.01
C ARG A 347 7.49 3.34 24.06
N SER A 348 6.68 3.15 23.03
CA SER A 348 5.33 3.71 22.89
C SER A 348 4.22 2.66 23.10
N ALA A 349 4.59 1.42 23.43
CA ALA A 349 3.65 0.34 23.70
C ALA A 349 2.67 0.72 24.81
N ARG A 350 1.40 0.38 24.61
CA ARG A 350 0.32 0.58 25.58
C ARG A 350 0.14 -0.68 26.43
N PRO A 351 -0.43 -0.57 27.63
CA PRO A 351 -0.65 -1.74 28.50
C PRO A 351 -1.36 -2.90 27.81
N ARG A 352 -2.34 -2.61 26.95
CA ARG A 352 -3.07 -3.62 26.17
C ARG A 352 -2.21 -4.32 25.13
N ASP A 353 -1.15 -3.69 24.64
CA ASP A 353 -0.21 -4.32 23.71
C ASP A 353 0.52 -5.47 24.40
N LEU A 354 0.94 -5.26 25.66
CA LEU A 354 1.64 -6.27 26.44
C LEU A 354 0.74 -7.44 26.86
N SER A 355 -0.52 -7.17 27.24
CA SER A 355 -1.46 -8.27 27.53
C SER A 355 -1.81 -9.07 26.28
N ARG A 356 -2.00 -8.43 25.12
CA ARG A 356 -2.21 -9.11 23.84
C ARG A 356 -0.99 -9.90 23.39
N LEU A 357 0.22 -9.36 23.60
CA LEU A 357 1.47 -10.09 23.34
C LEU A 357 1.54 -11.35 24.22
N SER A 358 1.28 -11.21 25.53
CA SER A 358 1.24 -12.35 26.45
C SER A 358 0.29 -13.46 25.99
N ASN A 359 -0.92 -13.07 25.62
CA ASN A 359 -1.94 -14.00 25.11
C ASN A 359 -1.45 -14.70 23.83
N SER A 360 -0.90 -13.95 22.88
CA SER A 360 -0.39 -14.51 21.63
C SER A 360 0.72 -15.53 21.87
N LEU A 361 1.67 -15.23 22.77
CA LEU A 361 2.78 -16.14 23.11
C LEU A 361 2.28 -17.44 23.77
N GLN A 362 1.21 -17.39 24.56
CA GLN A 362 0.59 -18.57 25.18
C GLN A 362 -0.02 -19.53 24.16
N HIS A 363 -0.44 -19.03 22.97
CA HIS A 363 -1.04 -19.86 21.93
C HIS A 363 -0.01 -20.54 21.00
N LEU A 364 1.27 -20.13 21.01
CA LEU A 364 2.31 -20.69 20.13
C LEU A 364 2.48 -22.22 20.23
N PRO A 365 2.50 -22.83 21.44
CA PRO A 365 2.59 -24.28 21.56
C PRO A 365 1.41 -25.00 20.93
N LEU A 366 0.20 -24.44 21.03
CA LEU A 366 -1.02 -25.01 20.43
C LEU A 366 -0.92 -24.92 18.89
N ILE A 367 -0.55 -23.76 18.34
CA ILE A 367 -0.34 -23.59 16.89
C ILE A 367 0.64 -24.64 16.37
N ARG A 368 1.80 -24.81 17.02
CA ARG A 368 2.80 -25.80 16.60
C ARG A 368 2.26 -27.23 16.61
N SER A 369 1.44 -27.57 17.60
CA SER A 369 0.85 -28.92 17.72
C SER A 369 -0.15 -29.22 16.60
N GLN A 370 -0.77 -28.20 16.00
CA GLN A 370 -1.73 -28.29 14.92
C GLN A 370 -1.10 -28.38 13.52
N LEU A 371 0.22 -28.09 13.39
CA LEU A 371 0.88 -28.08 12.08
C LEU A 371 1.24 -29.47 11.59
N PRO A 372 0.89 -29.83 10.33
CA PRO A 372 1.36 -31.03 9.67
C PRO A 372 2.88 -31.09 9.57
N LYS A 373 3.44 -32.25 9.81
CA LYS A 373 4.91 -32.46 9.76
C LYS A 373 5.45 -32.88 8.39
N ALA A 374 4.57 -33.11 7.43
CA ALA A 374 4.94 -33.66 6.13
C ALA A 374 5.49 -32.62 5.14
N SER A 375 5.16 -31.35 5.32
CA SER A 375 5.62 -30.24 4.43
C SER A 375 6.92 -29.62 4.94
N PRO A 376 7.96 -29.44 4.09
CA PRO A 376 9.19 -28.72 4.42
C PRO A 376 8.91 -27.30 4.91
N LYS A 377 8.04 -26.54 4.21
CA LYS A 377 7.65 -25.18 4.59
C LYS A 377 7.00 -25.13 5.97
N LEU A 378 6.04 -26.00 6.26
CA LEU A 378 5.39 -26.04 7.59
C LEU A 378 6.38 -26.45 8.69
N THR A 379 7.34 -27.32 8.41
CA THR A 379 8.41 -27.70 9.33
C THR A 379 9.32 -26.50 9.63
N GLN A 380 9.71 -25.75 8.60
CA GLN A 380 10.48 -24.51 8.76
C GLN A 380 9.72 -23.49 9.63
N LEU A 381 8.43 -23.29 9.36
CA LEU A 381 7.59 -22.38 10.14
C LEU A 381 7.44 -22.86 11.59
N THR A 382 7.27 -24.14 11.83
CA THR A 382 7.26 -24.73 13.17
C THR A 382 8.54 -24.39 13.95
N THR A 383 9.71 -24.43 13.32
CA THR A 383 10.99 -24.08 13.93
C THR A 383 11.09 -22.58 14.25
N ALA A 384 10.46 -21.73 13.44
CA ALA A 384 10.42 -20.28 13.65
C ALA A 384 9.41 -19.83 14.73
N LEU A 385 8.70 -20.79 15.35
CA LEU A 385 7.75 -20.54 16.44
C LEU A 385 8.26 -21.15 17.76
N PRO A 386 9.36 -20.66 18.38
CA PRO A 386 9.84 -21.18 19.65
C PRO A 386 8.89 -20.83 20.80
N ASP A 387 9.06 -21.52 21.94
CA ASP A 387 8.40 -21.13 23.17
C ASP A 387 9.14 -19.96 23.84
N TYR A 388 8.40 -19.09 24.49
CA TYR A 388 8.93 -17.95 25.26
C TYR A 388 8.51 -18.05 26.74
N PRO A 389 8.88 -19.12 27.49
CA PRO A 389 8.34 -19.39 28.81
C PRO A 389 8.64 -18.28 29.83
N GLU A 390 9.88 -17.74 29.82
CA GLU A 390 10.25 -16.65 30.73
C GLU A 390 9.47 -15.37 30.44
N LEU A 391 9.35 -15.01 29.16
CA LEU A 391 8.64 -13.80 28.75
C LEU A 391 7.13 -13.92 29.01
N THR A 392 6.55 -15.08 28.71
CA THR A 392 5.15 -15.37 28.98
C THR A 392 4.86 -15.33 30.47
N ALA A 393 5.71 -15.94 31.32
CA ALA A 393 5.57 -15.87 32.76
C ALA A 393 5.69 -14.44 33.29
N LEU A 394 6.68 -13.68 32.80
CA LEU A 394 6.85 -12.26 33.18
C LEU A 394 5.59 -11.45 32.86
N LEU A 395 5.09 -11.52 31.62
CA LEU A 395 3.95 -10.73 31.19
C LEU A 395 2.65 -11.11 31.92
N SER A 396 2.40 -12.40 32.10
CA SER A 396 1.21 -12.89 32.80
C SER A 396 1.20 -12.60 34.29
N GLN A 397 2.38 -12.53 34.92
CA GLN A 397 2.50 -12.18 36.34
C GLN A 397 2.48 -10.66 36.56
N ALA A 398 3.01 -9.88 35.61
CA ALA A 398 3.18 -8.45 35.79
C ALA A 398 1.99 -7.61 35.33
N ILE A 399 1.31 -8.00 34.26
CA ILE A 399 0.25 -7.21 33.64
C ILE A 399 -1.10 -7.89 33.89
N ILE A 400 -2.12 -7.14 34.28
CA ILE A 400 -3.48 -7.68 34.43
C ILE A 400 -4.07 -8.01 33.03
N ASP A 401 -5.04 -8.94 32.97
CA ASP A 401 -5.63 -9.41 31.71
C ASP A 401 -6.28 -8.29 30.89
N ASN A 402 -7.00 -7.37 31.55
CA ASN A 402 -7.68 -6.25 30.91
C ASN A 402 -7.17 -4.91 31.45
N PRO A 403 -5.96 -4.50 31.06
CA PRO A 403 -5.39 -3.27 31.56
C PRO A 403 -6.08 -2.03 30.98
N PRO A 404 -6.03 -0.90 31.69
CA PRO A 404 -6.46 0.39 31.15
C PRO A 404 -5.68 0.75 29.89
N VAL A 405 -6.23 1.67 29.10
CA VAL A 405 -5.62 2.06 27.81
C VAL A 405 -4.27 2.75 28.02
N LEU A 406 -4.15 3.55 29.09
CA LEU A 406 -2.96 4.36 29.34
C LEU A 406 -2.38 4.07 30.72
N ILE A 407 -1.07 3.98 30.82
CA ILE A 407 -0.36 3.74 32.08
C ILE A 407 -0.65 4.82 33.14
N ARG A 408 -0.91 6.06 32.72
CA ARG A 408 -1.24 7.18 33.62
C ARG A 408 -2.56 6.99 34.39
N ASP A 409 -3.42 6.10 33.92
CA ASP A 409 -4.71 5.82 34.60
C ASP A 409 -4.51 4.94 35.83
N GLY A 410 -3.35 4.26 35.93
CA GLY A 410 -2.99 3.33 37.00
C GLY A 410 -3.73 2.00 36.92
N GLY A 411 -3.32 1.03 37.72
CA GLY A 411 -3.96 -0.28 37.78
C GLY A 411 -3.56 -1.25 36.66
N VAL A 412 -2.38 -1.08 36.09
CA VAL A 412 -1.82 -1.90 35.00
C VAL A 412 -1.09 -3.11 35.55
N ILE A 413 -0.24 -2.90 36.58
CA ILE A 413 0.56 -3.96 37.21
C ILE A 413 -0.30 -4.80 38.12
N ALA A 414 -0.19 -6.12 38.00
CA ALA A 414 -0.96 -7.05 38.81
C ALA A 414 -0.58 -6.99 40.30
N THR A 415 -1.56 -7.24 41.16
CA THR A 415 -1.35 -7.36 42.61
C THR A 415 -0.44 -8.58 42.88
N GLY A 416 0.53 -8.44 43.78
CA GLY A 416 1.49 -9.48 44.14
C GLY A 416 2.76 -9.46 43.28
N TYR A 417 2.84 -8.60 42.24
CA TYR A 417 4.06 -8.46 41.41
C TYR A 417 5.18 -7.65 42.09
N ASP A 418 4.78 -6.54 42.76
CA ASP A 418 5.74 -5.67 43.47
C ASP A 418 5.17 -5.25 44.84
N ALA A 419 5.84 -5.66 45.91
CA ALA A 419 5.40 -5.45 47.28
C ALA A 419 5.31 -3.96 47.65
N GLU A 420 6.19 -3.09 47.14
CA GLU A 420 6.15 -1.64 47.39
C GLU A 420 4.92 -1.00 46.74
N LEU A 421 4.60 -1.43 45.50
CA LEU A 421 3.40 -0.95 44.82
C LEU A 421 2.14 -1.38 45.53
N ASP A 422 2.08 -2.61 46.00
CA ASP A 422 0.93 -3.15 46.73
C ASP A 422 0.71 -2.42 48.05
N GLU A 423 1.78 -2.11 48.80
CA GLU A 423 1.71 -1.31 50.03
C GLU A 423 1.15 0.10 49.73
N LEU A 424 1.68 0.77 48.68
CA LEU A 424 1.23 2.10 48.29
C LEU A 424 -0.23 2.14 47.83
N ARG A 425 -0.69 1.12 47.12
CA ARG A 425 -2.10 0.95 46.72
C ARG A 425 -2.99 0.68 47.92
N GLY A 426 -2.54 -0.22 48.82
CA GLY A 426 -3.25 -0.55 50.05
C GLY A 426 -3.53 0.68 50.94
N ILE A 427 -2.56 1.61 51.04
CA ILE A 427 -2.76 2.89 51.73
C ILE A 427 -3.84 3.73 51.03
N SER A 428 -3.88 3.75 49.71
CA SER A 428 -4.87 4.52 48.95
C SER A 428 -6.26 3.90 48.96
N GLU A 429 -6.38 2.57 48.91
CA GLU A 429 -7.66 1.83 48.94
C GLU A 429 -8.30 1.80 50.30
N ASN A 430 -7.51 1.62 51.36
CA ASN A 430 -8.00 1.68 52.75
C ASN A 430 -8.42 3.10 53.18
N ALA A 431 -8.14 4.12 52.34
CA ALA A 431 -8.59 5.47 52.61
C ALA A 431 -10.11 5.58 52.85
N GLY A 432 -10.90 4.81 52.05
CA GLY A 432 -12.36 4.76 52.20
C GLY A 432 -12.81 4.19 53.56
N ALA A 433 -12.20 3.08 53.99
CA ALA A 433 -12.52 2.45 55.27
C ALA A 433 -12.11 3.35 56.46
N TYR A 434 -10.92 3.93 56.37
CA TYR A 434 -10.44 4.89 57.39
C TYR A 434 -11.35 6.11 57.51
N LEU A 435 -11.83 6.65 56.38
CA LEU A 435 -12.76 7.81 56.41
C LEU A 435 -14.11 7.46 57.01
N LEU A 436 -14.64 6.28 56.78
CA LEU A 436 -15.86 5.80 57.41
C LEU A 436 -15.67 5.60 58.90
N GLU A 437 -14.55 5.02 59.32
CA GLU A 437 -14.20 4.86 60.74
C GLU A 437 -14.00 6.23 61.42
N LEU A 438 -13.30 7.13 60.75
CA LEU A 438 -13.13 8.53 61.22
C LEU A 438 -14.48 9.24 61.33
N GLU A 439 -15.36 9.09 60.35
CA GLU A 439 -16.70 9.69 60.38
C GLU A 439 -17.49 9.20 61.54
N GLN A 440 -17.51 7.89 61.77
CA GLN A 440 -18.22 7.31 62.91
C GLN A 440 -17.64 7.77 64.26
N ARG A 441 -16.30 7.72 64.39
CA ARG A 441 -15.58 8.17 65.56
C ARG A 441 -15.84 9.64 65.91
N GLU A 442 -15.76 10.49 64.88
CA GLU A 442 -15.98 11.93 65.05
C GLU A 442 -17.47 12.26 65.34
N ARG A 443 -18.42 11.49 64.79
CA ARG A 443 -19.82 11.60 65.15
C ARG A 443 -20.06 11.22 66.65
N ASP A 444 -19.42 10.14 67.07
CA ASP A 444 -19.55 9.68 68.47
C ASP A 444 -18.90 10.66 69.45
N ASN A 445 -17.74 11.22 69.08
CA ASN A 445 -17.03 12.21 69.94
C ASN A 445 -17.72 13.56 70.02
N THR A 446 -18.29 14.02 68.87
CA THR A 446 -18.87 15.38 68.80
C THR A 446 -20.40 15.40 69.07
N GLY A 447 -21.07 14.27 68.94
CA GLY A 447 -22.55 14.20 69.02
C GLY A 447 -23.22 14.79 67.74
N LEU A 448 -22.51 15.18 66.74
CA LEU A 448 -23.04 15.84 65.56
C LEU A 448 -23.56 14.86 64.52
N SER A 449 -24.85 14.61 64.46
CA SER A 449 -25.52 13.62 63.63
C SER A 449 -25.40 13.93 62.12
N THR A 450 -25.16 15.16 61.73
CA THR A 450 -25.04 15.62 60.35
C THR A 450 -23.60 15.58 59.84
N LEU A 451 -22.64 15.25 60.70
CA LEU A 451 -21.22 15.18 60.32
C LEU A 451 -21.00 14.10 59.23
N LYS A 452 -20.33 14.52 58.16
CA LYS A 452 -19.88 13.63 57.08
C LYS A 452 -18.43 13.88 56.75
N VAL A 453 -17.69 12.84 56.50
CA VAL A 453 -16.33 12.96 55.96
C VAL A 453 -16.36 12.73 54.44
N GLY A 454 -15.73 13.64 53.68
CA GLY A 454 -15.77 13.57 52.24
C GLY A 454 -14.47 14.03 51.59
N TYR A 455 -14.39 13.84 50.28
CA TYR A 455 -13.26 14.24 49.45
C TYR A 455 -13.71 15.12 48.25
N ASN A 456 -12.97 16.17 47.98
CA ASN A 456 -13.20 17.00 46.80
C ASN A 456 -11.85 17.24 46.08
N ARG A 457 -11.81 17.14 44.75
CA ARG A 457 -10.58 17.33 43.96
C ARG A 457 -9.89 18.69 44.19
N VAL A 458 -10.66 19.73 44.45
CA VAL A 458 -10.12 21.10 44.60
C VAL A 458 -9.66 21.36 46.05
N HIS A 459 -10.38 20.83 47.03
CA HIS A 459 -10.18 21.13 48.45
C HIS A 459 -9.68 19.94 49.29
N GLY A 460 -9.44 18.76 48.67
CA GLY A 460 -8.99 17.57 49.40
C GLY A 460 -10.04 16.96 50.33
N TYR A 461 -9.59 16.29 51.40
CA TYR A 461 -10.46 15.69 52.39
C TYR A 461 -11.02 16.76 53.37
N TYR A 462 -12.28 16.60 53.79
CA TYR A 462 -12.96 17.51 54.67
C TYR A 462 -13.99 16.80 55.53
N ILE A 463 -14.26 17.39 56.72
CA ILE A 463 -15.40 17.06 57.56
C ILE A 463 -16.47 18.10 57.24
N GLU A 464 -17.65 17.68 56.82
CA GLU A 464 -18.78 18.54 56.48
C GLU A 464 -19.82 18.49 57.62
N ILE A 465 -20.20 19.63 58.11
CA ILE A 465 -21.20 19.81 59.18
C ILE A 465 -22.27 20.76 58.68
N SER A 466 -23.53 20.53 59.02
CA SER A 466 -24.61 21.46 58.67
C SER A 466 -24.37 22.83 59.36
N ARG A 467 -24.72 23.90 58.67
CA ARG A 467 -24.50 25.24 59.14
C ARG A 467 -25.24 25.54 60.48
N SER A 468 -26.31 24.84 60.70
CA SER A 468 -27.08 24.95 62.00
C SER A 468 -26.36 24.35 63.23
N GLN A 469 -25.35 23.49 62.94
CA GLN A 469 -24.56 22.81 63.99
C GLN A 469 -23.07 23.22 63.95
N SER A 470 -22.70 24.14 63.08
CA SER A 470 -21.29 24.53 62.89
C SER A 470 -20.64 25.18 64.09
N ASP A 471 -21.42 25.87 64.92
CA ASP A 471 -20.98 26.47 66.18
C ASP A 471 -20.67 25.45 67.28
N GLN A 472 -21.09 24.19 67.14
CA GLN A 472 -20.78 23.09 68.02
C GLN A 472 -19.52 22.32 67.59
N ALA A 473 -18.85 22.72 66.50
CA ALA A 473 -17.65 22.09 66.12
C ALA A 473 -16.54 22.30 67.15
N PRO A 474 -15.71 21.30 67.46
CA PRO A 474 -14.60 21.41 68.40
C PRO A 474 -13.57 22.48 67.94
N ASP A 475 -12.90 23.13 68.90
CA ASP A 475 -11.83 24.11 68.58
C ASP A 475 -10.68 23.53 67.76
N THR A 476 -10.50 22.20 67.70
CA THR A 476 -9.49 21.50 66.89
C THR A 476 -9.84 21.45 65.41
N TYR A 477 -11.11 21.77 65.04
CA TYR A 477 -11.57 21.79 63.68
C TYR A 477 -11.19 23.14 63.00
N GLN A 478 -10.33 23.11 62.05
CA GLN A 478 -9.97 24.29 61.24
C GLN A 478 -10.94 24.43 60.07
N ARG A 479 -11.62 25.57 59.97
CA ARG A 479 -12.57 25.89 58.90
C ARG A 479 -11.82 26.05 57.58
N ARG A 480 -12.24 25.22 56.58
CA ARG A 480 -11.64 25.20 55.25
C ARG A 480 -12.52 25.90 54.19
N GLN A 481 -13.85 25.76 54.31
CA GLN A 481 -14.78 26.35 53.35
C GLN A 481 -16.17 26.53 53.97
N THR A 482 -16.82 27.64 53.66
CA THR A 482 -18.20 27.93 54.01
C THR A 482 -19.07 27.86 52.74
N LEU A 483 -20.10 27.03 52.76
CA LEU A 483 -21.10 26.88 51.73
C LEU A 483 -22.47 27.35 52.21
N LYS A 484 -23.46 27.39 51.31
CA LYS A 484 -24.79 27.93 51.64
C LYS A 484 -25.46 27.22 52.81
N ASN A 485 -25.36 25.88 52.90
CA ASN A 485 -26.06 25.05 53.87
C ASN A 485 -25.13 24.24 54.81
N VAL A 486 -23.83 24.19 54.51
CA VAL A 486 -22.86 23.39 55.25
C VAL A 486 -21.54 24.13 55.39
N GLU A 487 -20.76 23.79 56.39
CA GLU A 487 -19.39 24.22 56.57
C GLU A 487 -18.44 23.03 56.54
N ARG A 488 -17.26 23.25 55.94
CA ARG A 488 -16.25 22.22 55.79
C ARG A 488 -15.04 22.56 56.66
N PHE A 489 -14.61 21.55 57.40
CA PHE A 489 -13.51 21.63 58.34
C PHE A 489 -12.42 20.60 58.00
N ILE A 490 -11.23 20.79 58.53
CA ILE A 490 -10.14 19.83 58.54
C ILE A 490 -9.57 19.71 59.95
N THR A 491 -9.20 18.51 60.33
CA THR A 491 -8.44 18.26 61.55
C THR A 491 -6.98 17.99 61.25
N PRO A 492 -6.04 18.20 62.22
CA PRO A 492 -4.61 17.84 62.03
C PRO A 492 -4.44 16.37 61.67
N GLU A 493 -5.27 15.48 62.20
CA GLU A 493 -5.25 14.05 61.86
C GLU A 493 -5.68 13.82 60.43
N LEU A 494 -6.80 14.40 59.98
CA LEU A 494 -7.28 14.28 58.61
C LEU A 494 -6.29 14.92 57.61
N LYS A 495 -5.62 16.00 58.02
CA LYS A 495 -4.58 16.63 57.20
C LYS A 495 -3.36 15.71 57.02
N THR A 496 -2.89 15.09 58.10
CA THR A 496 -1.79 14.13 58.04
C THR A 496 -2.14 12.92 57.15
N PHE A 497 -3.39 12.44 57.29
CA PHE A 497 -3.91 11.39 56.43
C PHE A 497 -4.00 11.83 54.97
N GLU A 498 -4.50 13.05 54.71
CA GLU A 498 -4.57 13.64 53.35
C GLU A 498 -3.19 13.62 52.66
N ASP A 499 -2.19 14.16 53.36
CA ASP A 499 -0.81 14.24 52.86
C ASP A 499 -0.23 12.85 52.61
N LYS A 500 -0.52 11.85 53.43
CA LYS A 500 -0.09 10.48 53.27
C LYS A 500 -0.80 9.77 52.10
N ALA A 501 -2.13 9.92 52.00
CA ALA A 501 -2.92 9.27 50.97
C ALA A 501 -2.62 9.82 49.54
N LEU A 502 -2.54 11.14 49.41
CA LEU A 502 -2.21 11.80 48.13
C LEU A 502 -0.80 11.49 47.69
N SER A 503 0.18 11.53 48.63
CA SER A 503 1.57 11.18 48.32
C SER A 503 1.72 9.70 47.90
N SER A 504 0.99 8.79 48.60
CA SER A 504 1.00 7.36 48.26
C SER A 504 0.42 7.08 46.88
N LYS A 505 -0.67 7.75 46.49
CA LYS A 505 -1.25 7.61 45.14
C LYS A 505 -0.29 8.09 44.07
N SER A 506 0.35 9.22 44.25
CA SER A 506 1.35 9.73 43.27
C SER A 506 2.57 8.83 43.18
N ARG A 507 3.07 8.33 44.33
CA ARG A 507 4.18 7.39 44.41
C ARG A 507 3.81 6.03 43.79
N ALA A 508 2.60 5.54 44.03
CA ALA A 508 2.11 4.31 43.42
C ALA A 508 2.12 4.41 41.87
N LEU A 509 1.62 5.51 41.31
CA LEU A 509 1.61 5.74 39.88
C LEU A 509 3.04 5.86 39.30
N ALA A 510 3.93 6.56 40.00
CA ALA A 510 5.34 6.66 39.57
C ALA A 510 6.05 5.29 39.63
N ARG A 511 5.81 4.50 40.68
CA ARG A 511 6.35 3.12 40.80
C ARG A 511 5.81 2.22 39.70
N GLU A 512 4.52 2.28 39.45
CA GLU A 512 3.87 1.50 38.40
C GLU A 512 4.43 1.82 37.01
N LYS A 513 4.64 3.10 36.73
CA LYS A 513 5.28 3.55 35.49
C LYS A 513 6.71 3.00 35.34
N LEU A 514 7.50 3.05 36.42
CA LEU A 514 8.86 2.51 36.42
C LEU A 514 8.87 1.00 36.13
N LEU A 515 8.01 0.25 36.82
CA LEU A 515 7.89 -1.21 36.59
C LEU A 515 7.46 -1.51 35.16
N TYR A 516 6.51 -0.77 34.63
CA TYR A 516 6.06 -0.90 33.26
C TYR A 516 7.18 -0.65 32.25
N GLU A 517 7.97 0.39 32.42
CA GLU A 517 9.13 0.70 31.58
C GLU A 517 10.19 -0.41 31.64
N GLN A 518 10.41 -1.02 32.81
CA GLN A 518 11.31 -2.17 32.97
C GLN A 518 10.79 -3.40 32.21
N ILE A 519 9.48 -3.68 32.26
CA ILE A 519 8.85 -4.78 31.53
C ILE A 519 8.99 -4.56 30.02
N VAL A 520 8.68 -3.36 29.50
CA VAL A 520 8.85 -3.02 28.09
C VAL A 520 10.30 -3.21 27.65
N SER A 521 11.27 -2.79 28.48
CA SER A 521 12.69 -2.97 28.19
C SER A 521 13.08 -4.45 28.13
N ARG A 522 12.54 -5.28 29.02
CA ARG A 522 12.78 -6.75 29.03
C ARG A 522 12.19 -7.44 27.79
N VAL A 523 11.00 -7.03 27.36
CA VAL A 523 10.41 -7.50 26.08
C VAL A 523 11.29 -7.11 24.89
N ALA A 524 11.83 -5.89 24.89
CA ALA A 524 12.68 -5.38 23.80
C ALA A 524 14.00 -6.16 23.63
N GLU A 525 14.51 -6.83 24.68
CA GLU A 525 15.68 -7.71 24.58
C GLU A 525 15.42 -8.92 23.66
N SER A 526 14.17 -9.37 23.54
CA SER A 526 13.74 -10.51 22.71
C SER A 526 13.15 -10.07 21.34
N LEU A 527 13.40 -8.84 20.91
CA LEU A 527 12.71 -8.26 19.75
C LEU A 527 12.95 -9.06 18.46
N LEU A 528 14.20 -9.44 18.15
CA LEU A 528 14.53 -10.15 16.91
C LEU A 528 13.86 -11.54 16.81
N PRO A 529 13.94 -12.43 17.80
CA PRO A 529 13.23 -13.70 17.71
C PRO A 529 11.70 -13.50 17.65
N LEU A 530 11.14 -12.50 18.33
CA LEU A 530 9.72 -12.19 18.24
C LEU A 530 9.29 -11.68 16.86
N GLN A 531 10.13 -10.90 16.19
CA GLN A 531 9.89 -10.47 14.80
C GLN A 531 9.90 -11.67 13.84
N THR A 532 10.84 -12.61 14.02
CA THR A 532 10.86 -13.88 13.25
C THR A 532 9.58 -14.68 13.46
N THR A 533 9.11 -14.78 14.70
CA THR A 533 7.85 -15.43 15.05
C THR A 533 6.65 -14.73 14.39
N ALA A 534 6.60 -13.40 14.42
CA ALA A 534 5.53 -12.63 13.76
C ALA A 534 5.49 -12.90 12.25
N THR A 535 6.64 -12.92 11.58
CA THR A 535 6.73 -13.26 10.15
C THR A 535 6.24 -14.67 9.86
N ALA A 536 6.62 -15.66 10.69
CA ALA A 536 6.16 -17.04 10.53
C ALA A 536 4.63 -17.16 10.72
N LEU A 537 4.04 -16.41 11.65
CA LEU A 537 2.60 -16.36 11.84
C LEU A 537 1.87 -15.71 10.66
N CYS A 538 2.47 -14.67 10.02
CA CYS A 538 1.95 -14.10 8.78
C CYS A 538 1.93 -15.13 7.65
N ASP A 539 3.04 -15.85 7.43
CA ASP A 539 3.11 -16.93 6.43
C ASP A 539 2.05 -18.00 6.70
N LEU A 540 1.89 -18.43 7.96
CA LEU A 540 0.89 -19.44 8.34
C LEU A 540 -0.54 -18.97 8.09
N ASP A 541 -0.87 -17.73 8.41
CA ASP A 541 -2.22 -17.21 8.19
C ASP A 541 -2.54 -17.13 6.69
N VAL A 542 -1.57 -16.74 5.84
CA VAL A 542 -1.76 -16.72 4.38
C VAL A 542 -1.89 -18.15 3.83
N LEU A 543 -1.07 -19.10 4.27
CA LEU A 543 -1.17 -20.49 3.83
C LEU A 543 -2.48 -21.15 4.27
N ALA A 544 -2.94 -20.87 5.50
CA ALA A 544 -4.23 -21.33 6.00
C ALA A 544 -5.41 -20.67 5.26
N CYS A 545 -5.26 -19.39 4.87
CA CYS A 545 -6.21 -18.70 4.02
C CYS A 545 -6.30 -19.35 2.64
N PHE A 546 -5.18 -19.69 1.98
CA PHE A 546 -5.18 -20.38 0.70
C PHE A 546 -5.76 -21.80 0.81
N ALA A 547 -5.50 -22.50 1.90
CA ALA A 547 -6.09 -23.82 2.15
C ALA A 547 -7.62 -23.74 2.29
N GLU A 548 -8.13 -22.76 3.02
CA GLU A 548 -9.57 -22.50 3.15
C GLU A 548 -10.18 -22.16 1.80
N ARG A 549 -9.54 -21.19 1.06
CA ARG A 549 -10.01 -20.78 -0.28
C ARG A 549 -9.96 -21.92 -1.30
N SER A 550 -9.00 -22.82 -1.21
CA SER A 550 -8.93 -23.99 -2.10
C SER A 550 -10.17 -24.85 -2.03
N ILE A 551 -10.76 -24.98 -0.86
CA ILE A 551 -12.00 -25.76 -0.63
C ILE A 551 -13.23 -24.91 -0.93
N SER A 552 -13.35 -23.70 -0.34
CA SER A 552 -14.57 -22.87 -0.44
C SER A 552 -14.84 -22.38 -1.86
N LEU A 553 -13.80 -22.15 -2.67
CA LEU A 553 -13.90 -21.70 -4.05
C LEU A 553 -13.68 -22.83 -5.08
N ASN A 554 -13.53 -24.08 -4.63
CA ASN A 554 -13.27 -25.24 -5.49
C ASN A 554 -12.12 -24.99 -6.47
N LEU A 555 -10.92 -24.76 -5.92
CA LEU A 555 -9.70 -24.46 -6.67
C LEU A 555 -8.86 -25.72 -6.86
N CYS A 556 -8.02 -25.75 -7.89
CA CYS A 556 -7.09 -26.86 -8.15
C CYS A 556 -5.64 -26.43 -7.92
N ARG A 557 -4.79 -27.41 -7.55
CA ARG A 557 -3.34 -27.22 -7.45
C ARG A 557 -2.75 -27.08 -8.85
N PRO A 558 -2.05 -25.95 -9.18
CA PRO A 558 -1.34 -25.80 -10.43
C PRO A 558 -0.07 -26.68 -10.45
N LYS A 559 0.39 -27.04 -11.65
CA LYS A 559 1.63 -27.78 -11.89
C LYS A 559 2.57 -26.93 -12.72
N PHE A 560 3.83 -26.88 -12.31
CA PHE A 560 4.87 -26.21 -13.09
C PHE A 560 5.64 -27.20 -13.95
N THR A 561 6.04 -26.75 -15.15
CA THR A 561 6.82 -27.55 -16.10
C THR A 561 7.89 -26.70 -16.76
N ASP A 562 8.92 -27.34 -17.28
CA ASP A 562 9.92 -26.70 -18.11
C ASP A 562 9.38 -26.43 -19.52
N GLY A 563 10.02 -25.50 -20.24
CA GLY A 563 9.62 -25.09 -21.60
C GLY A 563 8.59 -23.96 -21.60
N THR A 564 7.81 -23.88 -22.70
CA THR A 564 6.77 -22.85 -22.85
C THR A 564 5.40 -23.53 -22.90
N LEU A 565 4.63 -23.40 -21.88
CA LEU A 565 3.30 -24.02 -21.77
C LEU A 565 2.37 -23.16 -20.91
N LEU A 566 1.14 -23.00 -21.36
CA LEU A 566 0.01 -22.56 -20.55
C LEU A 566 -1.21 -23.39 -20.95
N GLN A 567 -1.49 -24.42 -20.17
CA GLN A 567 -2.63 -25.29 -20.36
C GLN A 567 -3.57 -25.16 -19.15
N ILE A 568 -4.80 -24.75 -19.41
CA ILE A 568 -5.83 -24.53 -18.41
C ILE A 568 -7.09 -25.28 -18.88
N GLU A 569 -7.62 -26.16 -18.06
CA GLU A 569 -8.88 -26.81 -18.30
C GLU A 569 -9.95 -26.30 -17.35
N GLY A 570 -11.06 -25.84 -17.88
CA GLY A 570 -12.17 -25.33 -17.11
C GLY A 570 -11.79 -24.12 -16.26
N GLY A 571 -11.03 -23.18 -16.84
CA GLY A 571 -10.63 -21.93 -16.18
C GLY A 571 -11.84 -21.03 -15.88
N ARG A 572 -11.81 -20.35 -14.73
CA ARG A 572 -12.87 -19.46 -14.26
C ARG A 572 -12.28 -18.13 -13.82
N HIS A 573 -13.02 -17.05 -13.94
CA HIS A 573 -12.58 -15.73 -13.46
C HIS A 573 -13.05 -15.55 -12.02
N PRO A 574 -12.15 -15.54 -11.01
CA PRO A 574 -12.54 -15.63 -9.60
C PRO A 574 -13.42 -14.47 -9.15
N VAL A 575 -13.14 -13.26 -9.62
CA VAL A 575 -13.91 -12.08 -9.23
C VAL A 575 -15.28 -12.04 -9.91
N VAL A 576 -15.33 -12.33 -11.22
CA VAL A 576 -16.60 -12.29 -11.97
C VAL A 576 -17.54 -13.43 -11.54
N GLU A 577 -16.99 -14.61 -11.22
CA GLU A 577 -17.74 -15.73 -10.68
C GLU A 577 -18.39 -15.38 -9.35
N GLY A 578 -17.66 -14.74 -8.44
CA GLY A 578 -18.17 -14.33 -7.12
C GLY A 578 -19.18 -13.17 -7.16
N ALA A 579 -19.20 -12.38 -8.24
CA ALA A 579 -20.08 -11.21 -8.38
C ALA A 579 -21.41 -11.50 -9.10
N ARG A 580 -21.62 -12.72 -9.62
CA ARG A 580 -22.79 -13.09 -10.42
C ARG A 580 -23.66 -14.11 -9.71
N ASP A 581 -24.99 -13.95 -9.85
CA ASP A 581 -25.98 -14.93 -9.38
C ASP A 581 -26.11 -16.16 -10.30
N HIS A 582 -25.52 -16.12 -11.49
CA HIS A 582 -25.59 -17.20 -12.48
C HIS A 582 -24.24 -17.94 -12.55
N PRO A 583 -24.26 -19.27 -12.82
CA PRO A 583 -23.03 -20.04 -12.96
C PRO A 583 -22.09 -19.44 -14.00
N PHE A 584 -20.79 -19.36 -13.66
CA PHE A 584 -19.76 -18.93 -14.59
C PHE A 584 -19.50 -20.00 -15.64
N ILE A 585 -19.38 -19.60 -16.90
CA ILE A 585 -19.01 -20.51 -18.00
C ILE A 585 -17.49 -20.65 -18.03
N ALA A 586 -17.03 -21.82 -17.64
CA ALA A 586 -15.61 -22.13 -17.62
C ALA A 586 -15.05 -22.31 -19.03
N ASN A 587 -13.82 -21.90 -19.28
CA ASN A 587 -13.16 -21.97 -20.58
C ASN A 587 -11.79 -22.62 -20.49
N ASP A 588 -11.46 -23.40 -21.54
CA ASP A 588 -10.17 -24.01 -21.69
C ASP A 588 -9.17 -23.08 -22.38
N THR A 589 -7.89 -23.28 -22.14
CA THR A 589 -6.79 -22.57 -22.80
C THR A 589 -5.66 -23.53 -23.08
N GLN A 590 -5.13 -23.49 -24.30
CA GLN A 590 -3.96 -24.28 -24.68
C GLN A 590 -2.99 -23.41 -25.49
N LEU A 591 -1.83 -23.11 -24.91
CA LEU A 591 -0.70 -22.43 -25.53
C LEU A 591 0.56 -23.21 -25.23
N ASP A 592 1.39 -23.42 -26.25
CA ASP A 592 2.64 -24.17 -26.16
C ASP A 592 3.70 -23.58 -27.13
N GLU A 593 4.84 -24.25 -27.28
CA GLU A 593 5.93 -23.78 -28.15
C GLU A 593 5.50 -23.62 -29.61
N LYS A 594 4.50 -24.34 -30.08
CA LYS A 594 3.99 -24.29 -31.45
C LYS A 594 2.82 -23.34 -31.62
N ARG A 595 2.03 -23.15 -30.55
CA ARG A 595 0.85 -22.28 -30.50
C ARG A 595 1.05 -21.25 -29.40
N ARG A 596 1.77 -20.16 -29.71
CA ARG A 596 2.16 -19.15 -28.72
C ARG A 596 1.17 -18.00 -28.60
N MET A 597 0.33 -17.79 -29.63
CA MET A 597 -0.62 -16.67 -29.67
C MET A 597 -2.01 -17.13 -30.02
N LEU A 598 -2.99 -16.66 -29.26
CA LEU A 598 -4.42 -16.74 -29.59
C LEU A 598 -4.91 -15.39 -30.10
N LEU A 599 -5.36 -15.35 -31.35
CA LEU A 599 -6.12 -14.23 -31.93
C LEU A 599 -7.59 -14.41 -31.57
N ILE A 600 -8.10 -13.51 -30.70
CA ILE A 600 -9.42 -13.64 -30.09
C ILE A 600 -10.39 -12.69 -30.76
N THR A 601 -11.40 -13.24 -31.42
CA THR A 601 -12.47 -12.47 -32.07
C THR A 601 -13.81 -12.68 -31.39
N GLY A 602 -14.83 -11.90 -31.77
CA GLY A 602 -16.19 -12.00 -31.22
C GLY A 602 -16.69 -10.66 -30.67
N PRO A 603 -17.96 -10.61 -30.22
CA PRO A 603 -18.59 -9.39 -29.75
C PRO A 603 -17.97 -8.88 -28.44
N ASN A 604 -18.04 -7.54 -28.20
CA ASN A 604 -17.48 -6.94 -26.98
C ASN A 604 -18.12 -7.47 -25.70
N MET A 605 -19.40 -7.76 -25.72
CA MET A 605 -20.11 -8.33 -24.57
C MET A 605 -19.96 -9.86 -24.46
N GLY A 606 -19.25 -10.50 -25.38
CA GLY A 606 -19.01 -11.96 -25.36
C GLY A 606 -18.09 -12.41 -24.22
N GLY A 607 -17.30 -11.50 -23.64
CA GLY A 607 -16.40 -11.83 -22.53
C GLY A 607 -14.93 -11.99 -22.90
N LYS A 608 -14.47 -11.44 -24.05
CA LYS A 608 -13.06 -11.49 -24.49
C LYS A 608 -12.10 -11.06 -23.40
N SER A 609 -12.28 -9.83 -22.86
CA SER A 609 -11.42 -9.27 -21.81
C SER A 609 -11.48 -10.07 -20.52
N THR A 610 -12.67 -10.62 -20.18
CA THR A 610 -12.86 -11.51 -19.01
C THR A 610 -12.05 -12.80 -19.18
N TYR A 611 -12.10 -13.42 -20.34
CA TYR A 611 -11.32 -14.62 -20.64
C TYR A 611 -9.82 -14.38 -20.57
N MET A 612 -9.33 -13.30 -21.15
CA MET A 612 -7.92 -12.95 -21.11
C MET A 612 -7.43 -12.66 -19.68
N ARG A 613 -8.17 -11.84 -18.93
CA ARG A 613 -7.86 -11.54 -17.52
C ARG A 613 -7.88 -12.79 -16.65
N GLN A 614 -8.85 -13.70 -16.85
CA GLN A 614 -8.92 -14.99 -16.18
C GLN A 614 -7.60 -15.75 -16.28
N ASN A 615 -7.02 -15.86 -17.48
CA ASN A 615 -5.78 -16.60 -17.71
C ASN A 615 -4.59 -15.92 -17.00
N ALA A 616 -4.52 -14.59 -17.03
CA ALA A 616 -3.48 -13.85 -16.31
C ALA A 616 -3.61 -13.99 -14.80
N LEU A 617 -4.83 -13.94 -14.26
CA LEU A 617 -5.07 -14.11 -12.82
C LEU A 617 -4.75 -15.54 -12.35
N ILE A 618 -5.07 -16.56 -13.15
CA ILE A 618 -4.70 -17.95 -12.88
C ILE A 618 -3.17 -18.08 -12.84
N ALA A 619 -2.47 -17.53 -13.84
CA ALA A 619 -1.00 -17.54 -13.86
C ALA A 619 -0.40 -16.79 -12.67
N LEU A 620 -0.92 -15.61 -12.33
CA LEU A 620 -0.47 -14.82 -11.18
C LEU A 620 -0.65 -15.62 -9.86
N LEU A 621 -1.82 -16.20 -9.63
CA LEU A 621 -2.12 -16.98 -8.44
C LEU A 621 -1.21 -18.21 -8.31
N ALA A 622 -0.94 -18.91 -9.44
CA ALA A 622 0.00 -20.01 -9.45
C ALA A 622 1.40 -19.58 -8.98
N HIS A 623 1.89 -18.40 -9.44
CA HIS A 623 3.19 -17.85 -9.04
C HIS A 623 3.20 -17.27 -7.60
N VAL A 624 2.06 -17.00 -7.01
CA VAL A 624 1.95 -16.69 -5.58
C VAL A 624 2.08 -17.94 -4.70
N GLY A 625 1.85 -19.11 -5.29
CA GLY A 625 1.79 -20.39 -4.58
C GLY A 625 0.41 -20.70 -4.02
N ALA A 626 -0.65 -20.17 -4.64
CA ALA A 626 -2.04 -20.45 -4.32
C ALA A 626 -2.64 -21.48 -5.27
N PHE A 627 -3.69 -22.18 -4.85
CA PHE A 627 -4.53 -22.95 -5.76
C PHE A 627 -5.35 -22.01 -6.65
N VAL A 628 -5.71 -22.48 -7.84
CA VAL A 628 -6.22 -21.64 -8.93
C VAL A 628 -7.63 -22.05 -9.37
N PRO A 629 -8.46 -21.11 -9.85
CA PRO A 629 -9.83 -21.38 -10.24
C PRO A 629 -9.93 -22.07 -11.61
N ALA A 630 -9.66 -23.36 -11.62
CA ALA A 630 -9.75 -24.21 -12.80
C ALA A 630 -9.98 -25.68 -12.39
N ARG A 631 -10.21 -26.58 -13.36
CA ARG A 631 -10.21 -28.02 -13.13
C ARG A 631 -8.79 -28.61 -13.10
N SER A 632 -7.94 -28.16 -14.01
CA SER A 632 -6.51 -28.48 -14.01
C SER A 632 -5.72 -27.34 -14.66
N VAL A 633 -4.49 -27.12 -14.15
CA VAL A 633 -3.56 -26.12 -14.71
C VAL A 633 -2.16 -26.70 -14.77
N THR A 634 -1.52 -26.57 -15.93
CA THR A 634 -0.09 -26.80 -16.11
C THR A 634 0.50 -25.60 -16.83
N LEU A 635 1.53 -24.98 -16.25
CA LEU A 635 2.13 -23.80 -16.81
C LEU A 635 3.65 -23.81 -16.65
N SER A 636 4.32 -23.08 -17.53
CA SER A 636 5.76 -22.80 -17.38
C SER A 636 6.00 -21.61 -16.45
N ASN A 637 7.24 -21.53 -15.97
CA ASN A 637 7.67 -20.44 -15.12
C ASN A 637 7.76 -19.12 -15.93
N LEU A 638 6.96 -18.12 -15.54
CA LEU A 638 6.92 -16.80 -16.17
C LEU A 638 7.93 -15.85 -15.54
N ASP A 639 8.41 -14.89 -16.33
CA ASP A 639 9.22 -13.77 -15.85
C ASP A 639 8.42 -12.47 -15.74
N ARG A 640 7.41 -12.29 -16.61
CA ARG A 640 6.60 -11.06 -16.64
C ARG A 640 5.16 -11.36 -17.07
N ILE A 641 4.23 -10.56 -16.59
CA ILE A 641 2.86 -10.50 -17.10
C ILE A 641 2.59 -9.07 -17.53
N PHE A 642 2.22 -8.90 -18.80
CA PHE A 642 1.86 -7.62 -19.39
C PHE A 642 0.40 -7.63 -19.80
N THR A 643 -0.29 -6.51 -19.54
CA THR A 643 -1.64 -6.32 -20.06
C THR A 643 -1.81 -4.95 -20.67
N ARG A 644 -2.31 -4.92 -21.89
CA ARG A 644 -2.85 -3.74 -22.53
C ARG A 644 -4.34 -3.96 -22.74
N ILE A 645 -5.16 -3.41 -21.86
CA ILE A 645 -6.63 -3.51 -21.88
C ILE A 645 -7.18 -2.09 -21.90
N GLY A 646 -8.14 -1.81 -22.79
CA GLY A 646 -8.66 -0.51 -23.16
C GLY A 646 -8.55 0.59 -22.08
N SER A 647 -7.94 1.71 -22.41
CA SER A 647 -7.76 2.85 -21.50
C SER A 647 -9.04 3.63 -21.33
N SER A 648 -9.38 3.99 -20.08
CA SER A 648 -10.18 5.19 -19.81
C SER A 648 -9.36 6.43 -20.20
N ASP A 649 -10.02 7.45 -20.73
CA ASP A 649 -9.39 8.75 -21.02
C ASP A 649 -8.68 9.28 -19.78
N ASP A 650 -7.37 9.41 -19.85
CA ASP A 650 -6.60 10.14 -18.83
C ASP A 650 -6.55 11.62 -19.19
N LEU A 651 -7.69 12.28 -18.98
CA LEU A 651 -7.83 13.72 -19.20
C LEU A 651 -6.91 14.55 -18.30
N ALA A 652 -6.45 13.98 -17.19
CA ALA A 652 -5.62 14.69 -16.23
C ALA A 652 -4.17 14.86 -16.70
N SER A 653 -3.64 13.91 -17.49
CA SER A 653 -2.27 13.97 -18.02
C SER A 653 -2.17 14.73 -19.35
N GLY A 654 -3.30 15.09 -19.98
CA GLY A 654 -3.31 15.74 -21.29
C GLY A 654 -2.77 14.89 -22.45
N ARG A 655 -2.54 13.60 -22.23
CA ARG A 655 -2.07 12.66 -23.25
C ARG A 655 -3.26 12.08 -24.01
N SER A 656 -3.12 11.99 -25.33
CA SER A 656 -4.08 11.27 -26.17
C SER A 656 -4.14 9.80 -25.79
N THR A 657 -5.34 9.21 -25.75
CA THR A 657 -5.56 7.77 -25.51
C THR A 657 -4.69 6.90 -26.43
N PHE A 658 -4.52 7.33 -27.67
CA PHE A 658 -3.64 6.66 -28.63
C PHE A 658 -2.16 6.71 -28.21
N MET A 659 -1.68 7.84 -27.66
CA MET A 659 -0.30 7.95 -27.20
C MET A 659 -0.04 7.06 -25.98
N VAL A 660 -1.00 6.97 -25.04
CA VAL A 660 -0.91 6.05 -23.90
C VAL A 660 -0.86 4.60 -24.40
N GLU A 661 -1.74 4.25 -25.32
CA GLU A 661 -1.79 2.94 -25.95
C GLU A 661 -0.45 2.56 -26.61
N MET A 662 0.14 3.48 -27.36
CA MET A 662 1.42 3.24 -28.03
C MET A 662 2.58 3.15 -27.04
N THR A 663 2.57 3.91 -25.97
CA THR A 663 3.59 3.84 -24.91
C THR A 663 3.54 2.49 -24.19
N GLU A 664 2.34 2.01 -23.83
CA GLU A 664 2.16 0.69 -23.22
C GLU A 664 2.58 -0.44 -24.17
N THR A 665 2.21 -0.33 -25.44
CA THR A 665 2.61 -1.31 -26.48
C THR A 665 4.14 -1.32 -26.69
N ALA A 666 4.79 -0.17 -26.72
CA ALA A 666 6.23 -0.06 -26.82
C ALA A 666 6.93 -0.68 -25.61
N ASN A 667 6.43 -0.42 -24.41
CA ASN A 667 6.93 -1.06 -23.18
C ASN A 667 6.88 -2.59 -23.28
N ILE A 668 5.76 -3.14 -23.73
CA ILE A 668 5.60 -4.59 -23.92
C ILE A 668 6.62 -5.12 -24.94
N LEU A 669 6.70 -4.50 -26.12
CA LEU A 669 7.59 -4.95 -27.20
C LEU A 669 9.08 -4.90 -26.82
N HIS A 670 9.49 -3.93 -25.99
CA HIS A 670 10.88 -3.80 -25.55
C HIS A 670 11.24 -4.74 -24.40
N ASN A 671 10.30 -5.05 -23.52
CA ASN A 671 10.60 -5.75 -22.28
C ASN A 671 10.06 -7.18 -22.18
N ALA A 672 9.14 -7.59 -23.06
CA ALA A 672 8.64 -8.96 -23.07
C ALA A 672 9.70 -9.92 -23.60
N THR A 673 9.71 -11.13 -23.03
CA THR A 673 10.60 -12.25 -23.41
C THR A 673 9.76 -13.46 -23.85
N GLU A 674 10.41 -14.53 -24.24
CA GLU A 674 9.72 -15.80 -24.56
C GLU A 674 9.02 -16.45 -23.36
N ARG A 675 9.37 -16.05 -22.15
CA ARG A 675 8.75 -16.49 -20.90
C ARG A 675 7.68 -15.53 -20.38
N SER A 676 7.37 -14.46 -21.12
CA SER A 676 6.36 -13.48 -20.70
C SER A 676 4.97 -13.90 -21.15
N LEU A 677 3.98 -13.55 -20.32
CA LEU A 677 2.56 -13.61 -20.66
C LEU A 677 2.08 -12.21 -21.06
N VAL A 678 1.55 -12.08 -22.29
CA VAL A 678 1.11 -10.80 -22.85
C VAL A 678 -0.38 -10.84 -23.17
N ILE A 679 -1.11 -9.84 -22.73
CA ILE A 679 -2.52 -9.60 -23.05
C ILE A 679 -2.65 -8.29 -23.80
N MET A 680 -3.13 -8.36 -25.04
CA MET A 680 -3.39 -7.21 -25.91
C MET A 680 -4.89 -7.16 -26.23
N ASP A 681 -5.57 -6.14 -25.72
CA ASP A 681 -7.00 -5.95 -25.97
C ASP A 681 -7.21 -4.75 -26.88
N GLU A 682 -7.55 -5.03 -28.14
CA GLU A 682 -8.02 -4.06 -29.12
C GLU A 682 -7.03 -2.91 -29.44
N ILE A 683 -5.83 -3.24 -29.87
CA ILE A 683 -4.80 -2.27 -30.29
C ILE A 683 -5.18 -1.55 -31.60
N GLY A 684 -4.89 -0.24 -31.71
CA GLY A 684 -5.06 0.58 -32.92
C GLY A 684 -6.41 1.28 -33.02
N ARG A 685 -7.20 1.35 -31.94
CA ARG A 685 -8.53 2.03 -31.97
C ARG A 685 -8.43 3.56 -31.97
N GLY A 686 -7.37 4.13 -31.49
CA GLY A 686 -7.21 5.58 -31.31
C GLY A 686 -6.79 6.34 -32.56
N THR A 687 -6.70 5.69 -33.73
CA THR A 687 -6.22 6.28 -35.00
C THR A 687 -7.11 5.88 -36.18
N SER A 688 -6.67 6.19 -37.43
CA SER A 688 -7.39 5.79 -38.62
C SER A 688 -7.44 4.26 -38.74
N THR A 689 -8.46 3.71 -39.41
CA THR A 689 -8.66 2.26 -39.49
C THR A 689 -7.46 1.54 -40.11
N PHE A 690 -6.88 2.10 -41.17
CA PHE A 690 -5.73 1.49 -41.85
C PHE A 690 -4.43 1.58 -41.05
N ASP A 691 -4.19 2.70 -40.37
CA ASP A 691 -3.00 2.85 -39.50
C ASP A 691 -3.13 1.90 -38.31
N GLY A 692 -4.31 1.84 -37.68
CA GLY A 692 -4.62 0.96 -36.56
C GLY A 692 -4.43 -0.52 -36.93
N LEU A 693 -4.98 -0.94 -38.09
CA LEU A 693 -4.80 -2.30 -38.62
C LEU A 693 -3.31 -2.61 -38.86
N SER A 694 -2.57 -1.67 -39.46
CA SER A 694 -1.15 -1.87 -39.79
C SER A 694 -0.32 -2.04 -38.52
N ILE A 695 -0.56 -1.24 -37.49
CA ILE A 695 0.11 -1.33 -36.18
C ILE A 695 -0.25 -2.65 -35.50
N ALA A 696 -1.54 -3.01 -35.45
CA ALA A 696 -2.00 -4.25 -34.86
C ALA A 696 -1.38 -5.48 -35.52
N TRP A 697 -1.32 -5.48 -36.87
CA TRP A 697 -0.68 -6.52 -37.65
C TRP A 697 0.82 -6.68 -37.34
N ALA A 698 1.54 -5.57 -37.36
CA ALA A 698 3.00 -5.57 -37.10
C ALA A 698 3.30 -6.00 -35.64
N THR A 699 2.48 -5.54 -34.67
CA THR A 699 2.61 -5.91 -33.25
C THR A 699 2.34 -7.39 -33.04
N ALA A 700 1.30 -7.96 -33.63
CA ALA A 700 1.01 -9.38 -33.55
C ALA A 700 2.17 -10.22 -34.11
N LEU A 701 2.71 -9.84 -35.28
CA LEU A 701 3.89 -10.51 -35.87
C LEU A 701 5.13 -10.41 -34.99
N ALA A 702 5.40 -9.24 -34.42
CA ALA A 702 6.55 -9.03 -33.53
C ALA A 702 6.45 -9.91 -32.28
N LEU A 703 5.29 -9.93 -31.60
CA LEU A 703 5.08 -10.74 -30.41
C LEU A 703 5.19 -12.26 -30.68
N ALA A 704 4.63 -12.74 -31.79
CA ALA A 704 4.64 -14.16 -32.09
C ALA A 704 5.98 -14.68 -32.63
N ASN A 705 6.67 -13.90 -33.47
CA ASN A 705 7.83 -14.39 -34.23
C ASN A 705 9.18 -13.88 -33.68
N GLN A 706 9.23 -12.67 -33.14
CA GLN A 706 10.47 -12.06 -32.62
C GLN A 706 10.59 -12.26 -31.11
N VAL A 707 9.60 -11.78 -30.33
CA VAL A 707 9.57 -11.91 -28.87
C VAL A 707 9.25 -13.35 -28.46
N LYS A 708 8.32 -13.99 -29.18
CA LYS A 708 7.85 -15.35 -28.93
C LYS A 708 7.15 -15.52 -27.57
N ALA A 709 6.52 -14.49 -27.07
CA ALA A 709 5.78 -14.51 -25.81
C ALA A 709 4.47 -15.30 -25.92
N ILE A 710 4.02 -15.87 -24.81
CA ILE A 710 2.66 -16.41 -24.68
C ILE A 710 1.69 -15.23 -24.75
N THR A 711 0.85 -15.18 -25.81
CA THR A 711 0.08 -13.98 -26.12
C THR A 711 -1.41 -14.25 -26.31
N PHE A 712 -2.25 -13.48 -25.65
CA PHE A 712 -3.68 -13.34 -25.93
C PHE A 712 -3.88 -12.00 -26.66
N PHE A 713 -4.38 -12.04 -27.88
CA PHE A 713 -4.53 -10.87 -28.73
C PHE A 713 -5.98 -10.73 -29.19
N ALA A 714 -6.75 -9.89 -28.52
CA ALA A 714 -8.12 -9.59 -28.91
C ALA A 714 -8.15 -8.49 -29.96
N THR A 715 -8.95 -8.66 -31.00
CA THR A 715 -9.06 -7.71 -32.10
C THR A 715 -10.46 -7.62 -32.69
N HIS A 716 -10.78 -6.47 -33.26
CA HIS A 716 -11.94 -6.27 -34.13
C HIS A 716 -11.57 -6.23 -35.62
N TYR A 717 -10.28 -6.28 -35.94
CA TYR A 717 -9.80 -6.35 -37.31
C TYR A 717 -9.88 -7.78 -37.78
N PHE A 718 -10.89 -8.08 -38.62
CA PHE A 718 -11.05 -9.44 -39.22
C PHE A 718 -9.88 -9.84 -40.10
N GLU A 719 -9.18 -8.88 -40.68
CA GLU A 719 -8.01 -9.08 -41.52
C GLU A 719 -6.91 -9.84 -40.78
N LEU A 720 -6.76 -9.62 -39.45
CA LEU A 720 -5.74 -10.34 -38.66
C LEU A 720 -6.06 -11.84 -38.56
N THR A 721 -7.29 -12.28 -38.77
CA THR A 721 -7.65 -13.69 -38.72
C THR A 721 -7.00 -14.52 -39.84
N ALA A 722 -6.43 -13.87 -40.84
CA ALA A 722 -5.64 -14.54 -41.89
C ALA A 722 -4.20 -14.87 -41.44
N LEU A 723 -3.68 -14.25 -40.36
CA LEU A 723 -2.31 -14.48 -39.88
C LEU A 723 -1.99 -15.95 -39.55
N PRO A 724 -2.86 -16.73 -38.89
CA PRO A 724 -2.59 -18.14 -38.57
C PRO A 724 -2.41 -19.02 -39.78
N GLU A 725 -2.94 -18.66 -40.95
CA GLU A 725 -2.72 -19.42 -42.19
C GLU A 725 -1.23 -19.34 -42.66
N GLN A 726 -0.56 -18.26 -42.29
CA GLN A 726 0.83 -17.99 -42.69
C GLN A 726 1.84 -18.21 -41.54
N HIS A 727 1.37 -18.20 -40.29
CA HIS A 727 2.20 -18.25 -39.09
C HIS A 727 1.68 -19.32 -38.13
N ALA A 728 2.32 -20.48 -38.09
CA ALA A 728 1.93 -21.63 -37.29
C ALA A 728 1.93 -21.40 -35.78
N ALA A 729 2.65 -20.34 -35.30
CA ALA A 729 2.67 -19.96 -33.88
C ALA A 729 1.39 -19.26 -33.41
N MET A 730 0.48 -18.93 -34.35
CA MET A 730 -0.77 -18.25 -34.07
C MET A 730 -1.97 -19.17 -34.28
N ALA A 731 -3.04 -18.98 -33.56
CA ALA A 731 -4.30 -19.67 -33.78
C ALA A 731 -5.48 -18.71 -33.57
N ASN A 732 -6.52 -18.85 -34.35
CA ASN A 732 -7.77 -18.14 -34.16
C ASN A 732 -8.65 -18.84 -33.13
N VAL A 733 -9.22 -18.07 -32.22
CA VAL A 733 -10.32 -18.49 -31.35
C VAL A 733 -11.38 -17.39 -31.31
N HIS A 734 -12.62 -17.76 -31.03
CA HIS A 734 -13.68 -16.76 -30.87
C HIS A 734 -14.61 -17.08 -29.70
N LEU A 735 -15.24 -16.05 -29.22
CA LEU A 735 -16.37 -16.16 -28.29
C LEU A 735 -17.67 -16.18 -29.08
N ASP A 736 -18.42 -17.26 -28.89
CA ASP A 736 -19.61 -17.52 -29.65
C ASP A 736 -20.82 -16.75 -29.09
N ALA A 737 -21.71 -16.36 -30.00
CA ALA A 737 -23.01 -15.76 -29.69
C ALA A 737 -24.05 -16.32 -30.67
N THR A 738 -25.21 -16.62 -30.18
CA THR A 738 -26.31 -17.16 -30.99
C THR A 738 -27.49 -16.18 -30.99
N GLU A 739 -28.17 -16.08 -32.13
CA GLU A 739 -29.41 -15.32 -32.25
C GLU A 739 -30.57 -16.25 -31.89
N HIS A 740 -31.37 -15.84 -30.92
CA HIS A 740 -32.60 -16.52 -30.58
C HIS A 740 -33.75 -15.50 -30.65
N GLU A 741 -34.62 -15.65 -31.66
CA GLU A 741 -35.67 -14.71 -32.01
C GLU A 741 -35.10 -13.32 -32.29
N ASP A 742 -35.39 -12.33 -31.44
CA ASP A 742 -34.92 -10.93 -31.55
C ASP A 742 -33.77 -10.58 -30.57
N HIS A 743 -33.24 -11.58 -29.85
CA HIS A 743 -32.20 -11.41 -28.84
C HIS A 743 -30.90 -12.13 -29.22
N VAL A 744 -29.76 -11.51 -28.86
CA VAL A 744 -28.43 -12.14 -28.91
C VAL A 744 -28.16 -12.76 -27.56
N VAL A 745 -27.90 -14.05 -27.55
CA VAL A 745 -27.45 -14.81 -26.38
C VAL A 745 -25.95 -15.04 -26.51
N PHE A 746 -25.18 -14.44 -25.60
CA PHE A 746 -23.73 -14.66 -25.52
C PHE A 746 -23.48 -15.97 -24.80
N LEU A 747 -22.82 -16.91 -25.45
CA LEU A 747 -22.55 -18.22 -24.88
C LEU A 747 -21.36 -18.17 -23.91
N HIS A 748 -20.54 -17.11 -23.95
CA HIS A 748 -19.31 -16.93 -23.14
C HIS A 748 -18.34 -18.10 -23.22
N GLN A 749 -18.44 -18.93 -24.27
CA GLN A 749 -17.61 -20.09 -24.48
C GLN A 749 -16.63 -19.84 -25.61
N ILE A 750 -15.34 -20.19 -25.40
CA ILE A 750 -14.31 -20.14 -26.42
C ILE A 750 -14.49 -21.30 -27.40
N GLN A 751 -14.40 -20.98 -28.69
CA GLN A 751 -14.42 -21.93 -29.80
C GLN A 751 -13.18 -21.73 -30.70
N GLU A 752 -12.71 -22.80 -31.29
CA GLU A 752 -11.61 -22.75 -32.29
C GLU A 752 -12.07 -22.07 -33.57
N GLY A 753 -11.15 -21.38 -34.23
CA GLY A 753 -11.39 -20.65 -35.46
C GLY A 753 -11.81 -19.20 -35.29
N PRO A 754 -11.90 -18.42 -36.37
CA PRO A 754 -12.33 -17.02 -36.33
C PRO A 754 -13.85 -16.91 -36.16
N ALA A 755 -14.34 -15.81 -35.60
CA ALA A 755 -15.77 -15.51 -35.55
C ALA A 755 -16.36 -15.35 -36.96
N ASN A 756 -17.52 -15.95 -37.20
CA ASN A 756 -18.17 -15.92 -38.52
C ASN A 756 -18.91 -14.61 -38.80
N ARG A 757 -19.23 -13.81 -37.81
CA ARG A 757 -20.00 -12.55 -37.92
C ARG A 757 -19.64 -11.55 -36.84
N SER A 758 -19.84 -10.26 -37.15
CA SER A 758 -19.87 -9.21 -36.14
C SER A 758 -21.29 -9.00 -35.62
N PHE A 759 -21.45 -8.90 -34.31
CA PHE A 759 -22.77 -8.69 -33.69
C PHE A 759 -23.04 -7.22 -33.31
N GLY A 760 -22.30 -6.27 -33.90
CA GLY A 760 -22.36 -4.85 -33.52
C GLY A 760 -23.75 -4.24 -33.69
N LEU A 761 -24.46 -4.55 -34.79
CA LEU A 761 -25.82 -4.06 -35.04
C LEU A 761 -26.85 -4.67 -34.07
N GLN A 762 -26.68 -5.93 -33.70
CA GLN A 762 -27.52 -6.60 -32.71
C GLN A 762 -27.33 -6.01 -31.32
N VAL A 763 -26.09 -5.75 -30.91
CA VAL A 763 -25.78 -5.06 -29.64
C VAL A 763 -26.34 -3.65 -29.63
N ALA A 764 -26.22 -2.90 -30.75
CA ALA A 764 -26.82 -1.58 -30.88
C ALA A 764 -28.33 -1.61 -30.71
N ARG A 765 -28.99 -2.66 -31.22
CA ARG A 765 -30.45 -2.86 -31.02
C ARG A 765 -30.78 -3.12 -29.55
N LEU A 766 -30.03 -3.96 -28.86
CA LEU A 766 -30.18 -4.21 -27.43
C LEU A 766 -29.98 -2.95 -26.59
N ALA A 767 -29.09 -2.06 -27.03
CA ALA A 767 -28.83 -0.76 -26.39
C ALA A 767 -29.92 0.28 -26.68
N GLY A 768 -30.94 -0.05 -27.50
CA GLY A 768 -32.06 0.82 -27.78
C GLY A 768 -31.87 1.79 -28.95
N VAL A 769 -30.92 1.56 -29.86
CA VAL A 769 -30.74 2.38 -31.07
C VAL A 769 -31.98 2.23 -31.96
N PRO A 770 -32.57 3.34 -32.48
CA PRO A 770 -33.77 3.32 -33.25
C PRO A 770 -33.71 2.40 -34.47
N ALA A 771 -34.80 1.65 -34.76
CA ALA A 771 -34.86 0.66 -35.82
C ALA A 771 -34.53 1.22 -37.23
N GLY A 772 -34.93 2.46 -37.54
CA GLY A 772 -34.58 3.11 -38.82
C GLY A 772 -33.05 3.30 -38.99
N VAL A 773 -32.35 3.66 -37.92
CA VAL A 773 -30.87 3.78 -37.93
C VAL A 773 -30.21 2.43 -38.16
N LEU A 774 -30.72 1.38 -37.48
CA LEU A 774 -30.22 0.03 -37.62
C LEU A 774 -30.44 -0.56 -39.04
N THR A 775 -31.55 -0.22 -39.69
CA THR A 775 -31.81 -0.63 -41.06
C THR A 775 -30.79 0.00 -42.01
N THR A 776 -30.61 1.31 -41.93
CA THR A 776 -29.61 2.04 -42.74
C THR A 776 -28.18 1.52 -42.49
N ALA A 777 -27.85 1.21 -41.21
CA ALA A 777 -26.54 0.65 -40.86
C ALA A 777 -26.34 -0.77 -41.45
N ARG A 778 -27.40 -1.58 -41.49
CA ARG A 778 -27.36 -2.94 -42.08
C ARG A 778 -27.11 -2.86 -43.58
N ASP A 779 -27.84 -1.99 -44.29
CA ASP A 779 -27.70 -1.79 -45.73
C ASP A 779 -26.27 -1.33 -46.07
N LYS A 780 -25.72 -0.42 -45.25
CA LYS A 780 -24.34 0.04 -45.43
C LYS A 780 -23.30 -1.05 -45.14
N LEU A 781 -23.50 -1.86 -44.11
CA LEU A 781 -22.63 -3.00 -43.80
C LEU A 781 -22.61 -4.00 -44.95
N GLN A 782 -23.78 -4.35 -45.50
CA GLN A 782 -23.90 -5.26 -46.62
C GLN A 782 -23.22 -4.73 -47.88
N ALA A 783 -23.29 -3.41 -48.13
CA ALA A 783 -22.59 -2.76 -49.25
C ALA A 783 -21.04 -2.80 -49.06
N LEU A 784 -20.58 -2.62 -47.86
CA LEU A 784 -19.15 -2.71 -47.53
C LEU A 784 -18.60 -4.14 -47.63
N GLU A 785 -19.33 -5.12 -47.14
CA GLU A 785 -18.97 -6.56 -47.19
C GLU A 785 -18.98 -7.09 -48.63
N SER A 786 -19.90 -6.59 -49.50
CA SER A 786 -20.00 -6.97 -50.92
C SER A 786 -18.91 -6.33 -51.81
N GLY A 787 -18.03 -5.50 -51.28
CA GLY A 787 -16.95 -4.81 -52.02
C GLY A 787 -17.47 -3.74 -53.03
N GLN A 788 -18.73 -3.35 -52.97
CA GLN A 788 -19.30 -2.29 -53.79
C GLN A 788 -18.95 -0.91 -53.27
N HIS A 789 -17.71 -0.47 -53.49
CA HIS A 789 -17.35 0.93 -53.31
C HIS A 789 -17.91 1.78 -54.42
N THR A 790 -19.10 2.33 -54.27
CA THR A 790 -19.66 3.34 -55.15
C THR A 790 -19.22 4.74 -54.63
N GLY A 791 -17.98 5.09 -54.85
CA GLY A 791 -17.51 6.47 -54.61
C GLY A 791 -15.99 6.55 -54.88
N PRO A 792 -15.46 7.67 -55.38
CA PRO A 792 -14.02 7.85 -55.43
C PRO A 792 -13.47 7.80 -54.03
N ALA A 793 -12.47 6.95 -53.81
CA ALA A 793 -11.70 6.88 -52.54
C ALA A 793 -11.25 8.31 -52.18
N PRO A 794 -11.48 8.79 -50.94
CA PRO A 794 -10.89 10.05 -50.52
C PRO A 794 -9.38 9.84 -50.57
N THR A 795 -8.68 10.54 -51.41
CA THR A 795 -7.24 10.65 -51.39
C THR A 795 -6.83 11.32 -50.11
N GLN A 796 -6.51 10.54 -49.09
CA GLN A 796 -5.81 11.00 -47.93
C GLN A 796 -4.40 11.35 -48.38
N ASN A 797 -4.01 12.60 -48.33
CA ASN A 797 -2.64 13.02 -48.59
C ASN A 797 -1.74 12.29 -47.56
N ASP A 798 -0.94 11.39 -48.07
CA ASP A 798 0.05 10.65 -47.31
C ASP A 798 1.08 11.64 -46.77
N LEU A 799 1.04 11.92 -45.46
CA LEU A 799 1.97 12.81 -44.78
C LEU A 799 3.44 12.29 -44.81
N PHE A 800 3.63 11.07 -45.23
CA PHE A 800 4.91 10.38 -45.32
C PHE A 800 5.22 9.84 -46.74
N ALA A 801 4.48 10.26 -47.75
CA ALA A 801 4.86 9.98 -49.12
C ALA A 801 6.27 10.54 -49.30
N ALA A 802 7.19 9.65 -49.61
CA ALA A 802 8.49 10.08 -50.08
C ALA A 802 8.24 11.02 -51.29
N PRO A 803 8.87 12.20 -51.37
CA PRO A 803 8.63 13.12 -52.48
C PRO A 803 8.90 12.34 -53.77
N GLU A 804 7.94 12.36 -54.69
CA GLU A 804 8.16 11.80 -56.03
C GLU A 804 9.49 12.34 -56.51
N PRO A 805 10.35 11.50 -57.10
CA PRO A 805 11.60 11.96 -57.63
C PRO A 805 11.29 13.08 -58.62
N PRO A 806 11.91 14.26 -58.51
CA PRO A 806 11.61 15.39 -59.38
C PRO A 806 11.71 14.94 -60.85
N ALA A 807 10.71 15.30 -61.66
CA ALA A 807 10.69 15.01 -63.07
C ALA A 807 12.06 15.40 -63.66
N PRO A 808 12.68 14.58 -64.50
CA PRO A 808 14.00 14.84 -64.97
C PRO A 808 14.04 16.22 -65.66
N SER A 809 14.93 17.08 -65.20
CA SER A 809 15.06 18.44 -65.74
C SER A 809 15.21 18.38 -67.24
N PRO A 810 14.48 19.20 -68.04
CA PRO A 810 14.55 19.24 -69.44
C PRO A 810 16.00 19.44 -69.96
N VAL A 811 16.83 20.07 -69.14
CA VAL A 811 18.27 20.27 -69.44
C VAL A 811 19.07 18.94 -69.39
N ILE A 812 18.68 18.01 -68.47
CA ILE A 812 19.30 16.69 -68.37
C ILE A 812 18.90 15.80 -69.54
N GLU A 813 17.66 15.91 -70.03
CA GLU A 813 17.23 15.19 -71.22
C GLU A 813 17.92 15.71 -72.51
N GLN A 814 18.05 17.03 -72.67
CA GLN A 814 18.80 17.64 -73.72
C GLN A 814 20.27 17.24 -73.69
N LEU A 815 20.90 17.23 -72.53
CA LEU A 815 22.28 16.81 -72.35
C LEU A 815 22.51 15.34 -72.71
N ARG A 816 21.56 14.45 -72.40
CA ARG A 816 21.56 13.02 -72.74
C ARG A 816 21.40 12.77 -74.24
N ALA A 817 20.68 13.63 -74.93
CA ALA A 817 20.46 13.53 -76.38
C ALA A 817 21.63 14.09 -77.24
N LEU A 818 22.57 14.79 -76.63
CA LEU A 818 23.75 15.36 -77.36
C LEU A 818 24.84 14.31 -77.54
N ASN A 819 25.35 14.20 -78.77
CA ASN A 819 26.54 13.42 -79.09
C ASN A 819 27.70 14.39 -79.35
N PRO A 820 28.66 14.55 -78.42
CA PRO A 820 29.76 15.51 -78.57
C PRO A 820 30.70 15.21 -79.79
N ASP A 821 30.76 13.95 -80.22
CA ASP A 821 31.63 13.54 -81.27
C ASP A 821 31.13 13.97 -82.69
N ASP A 822 29.85 14.32 -82.82
CA ASP A 822 29.21 14.77 -84.02
C ASP A 822 29.13 16.31 -84.15
N MET A 823 29.70 17.05 -83.17
CA MET A 823 29.53 18.53 -83.07
C MET A 823 30.87 19.22 -83.39
N THR A 824 30.80 20.32 -84.12
CA THR A 824 31.93 21.22 -84.26
C THR A 824 32.15 22.03 -82.97
N ALA A 825 33.38 22.53 -82.73
CA ALA A 825 33.68 23.33 -81.53
C ALA A 825 32.77 24.56 -81.37
N ARG A 826 32.28 25.14 -82.47
CA ARG A 826 31.37 26.28 -82.46
C ARG A 826 29.91 25.88 -82.04
N GLU A 827 29.47 24.73 -82.54
CA GLU A 827 28.15 24.19 -82.20
C GLU A 827 28.15 23.72 -80.79
N ALA A 828 29.19 23.09 -80.25
CA ALA A 828 29.33 22.68 -78.89
C ALA A 828 29.29 23.89 -77.94
N LEU A 829 29.93 25.00 -78.27
CA LEU A 829 29.89 26.21 -77.46
C LEU A 829 28.51 26.87 -77.48
N ALA A 830 27.81 26.89 -78.61
CA ALA A 830 26.46 27.42 -78.76
C ALA A 830 25.47 26.59 -77.88
N CYS A 831 25.56 25.25 -77.95
CA CYS A 831 24.74 24.37 -77.14
C CYS A 831 25.01 24.52 -75.66
N LEU A 832 26.25 24.72 -75.21
CA LEU A 832 26.54 25.03 -73.78
C LEU A 832 25.91 26.35 -73.30
N TYR A 833 25.85 27.38 -74.18
CA TYR A 833 25.13 28.62 -73.84
C TYR A 833 23.62 28.38 -73.73
N GLU A 834 23.03 27.58 -74.57
CA GLU A 834 21.60 27.23 -74.56
C GLU A 834 21.24 26.42 -73.33
N LEU A 835 22.00 25.42 -72.97
CA LEU A 835 21.84 24.64 -71.75
C LEU A 835 21.99 25.52 -70.51
N LYS A 836 22.94 26.47 -70.53
CA LYS A 836 23.12 27.42 -69.38
C LYS A 836 22.00 28.43 -69.29
N GLN A 837 21.37 28.80 -70.43
CA GLN A 837 20.22 29.67 -70.44
C GLN A 837 18.95 28.92 -69.86
N ASN A 838 18.73 27.70 -70.32
CA ASN A 838 17.65 26.84 -69.86
C ASN A 838 17.80 26.47 -68.36
N LEU A 839 19.03 26.40 -67.79
CA LEU A 839 19.31 26.20 -66.35
C LEU A 839 19.00 27.45 -65.55
N LYS A 840 18.94 28.65 -66.12
CA LYS A 840 18.56 29.89 -65.43
C LYS A 840 17.06 30.14 -65.49
N GLU A 841 16.34 29.52 -66.39
CA GLU A 841 14.90 29.67 -66.56
C GLU A 841 14.08 28.58 -65.83
N THR A 842 14.70 27.61 -65.19
CA THR A 842 14.09 26.61 -64.34
C THR A 842 14.24 27.08 -62.90
N PRO A 843 13.12 27.38 -62.15
CA PRO A 843 13.16 27.89 -60.77
C PRO A 843 13.69 26.92 -59.76
#